data_9ed95f701393df5068609746afb9ddcf
#
_entry.id   9ed95f701393df5068609746afb9ddcf
#
_cell.length_a   1.000
_cell.length_b   1.000
_cell.length_c   1.000
_cell.angle_alpha   90.00
_cell.angle_beta   90.00
_cell.angle_gamma   90.00
#
_symmetry.space_group_name_H-M   'P 1'
#
loop_
_entity.id
_entity.type
_entity.pdbx_description
1 polymer ?
#
loop_
_entity_poly.entity_id
_entity_poly.type
_entity_poly.pdbx_seq_one_letter_code
_entity_poly.pdbx_strand_id
1 'polypeptide(L)'
;VKQIKASDFTDERFGLPTILDILSELEKPGRDPRGEFSDGLQSDRTNICRYNPAFFRRPSTMHDPYARFHDLNDPETRRFAAEAHAETLAQFAGSAEFSALRDDIFAQLQDERQIPFCQEHRARMYHFHQSEEFPKGVYRVCSAASYRAGMPDWEILFSVADFDEILGDDVYLDGVSHYVEQPLQALLTLSAAGGDAAYTVEFDLANRRIVEGGFHFPAGKNHIAWRDADSVWVCPAWDERQLTASGYPREVWLLRRGQEFSDGLPVFRMEEDGVMVQAWRYLDGLGSPVDLIEAAAGFFTKTYYQVFSDGRTAALKLPPDCEIAGYIAGQLLIKLVQPWHRANKSYPAGALVAVKLNKGELGGAVLLLAPDDAQAVESVETTKRFIAVSLLDNVKGRLKAWKWTGKTWQEQTLPELPQGALELTDQPWGGDLLYIAASDFTTPLTLYALDLQVNELSVLRRQPKQFDADGIAVRQLWARSADGTQIPYFHVGKNSGADTPALVYAYGGFDVAELPHYLGNIGRHWLAQGHTFVLANIRGGGEYKGWHTAAQREHKHRSVDDLLAVVRDLAERGLSSPPHIAIQGGSNGGLITASAFVREPQAFGALVCEVPLTDMLAYTQLSAGASWIEEYGDPNDAAMRPHLERLSPYHNLSDGRNYPPALITTNLSDDRVHPAHALKFYAKLRGISPKSRLYAPDCGGHTGNGTQEEAAEELALVLRFLNETVCRQSGARNSSKE
;
A
#
# COMPACT_ATOMS: atom_id res chain seq x y z
N VAL A 1 5.82 8.90 -1.94
CA VAL A 1 6.72 8.05 -1.16
C VAL A 1 6.14 6.65 -1.22
N LYS A 2 6.64 5.78 -2.10
CA LYS A 2 6.27 4.36 -2.09
C LYS A 2 6.92 3.73 -0.86
N GLN A 3 6.12 3.06 -0.04
CA GLN A 3 6.58 2.26 1.08
C GLN A 3 7.50 1.14 0.57
N ILE A 4 8.72 1.10 1.09
CA ILE A 4 9.61 -0.05 0.92
C ILE A 4 9.13 -1.10 1.92
N LYS A 5 8.61 -2.23 1.44
CA LYS A 5 8.35 -3.39 2.27
C LYS A 5 9.68 -4.08 2.59
N ALA A 6 9.90 -4.23 3.90
CA ALA A 6 11.09 -4.88 4.43
C ALA A 6 11.10 -6.38 4.16
N SER A 7 12.21 -6.89 3.65
CA SER A 7 12.78 -8.20 3.90
C SER A 7 14.20 -8.27 3.35
N ASP A 8 15.20 -8.51 4.15
CA ASP A 8 16.17 -9.57 4.38
C ASP A 8 17.60 -9.13 4.76
N PHE A 9 18.20 -9.62 5.84
CA PHE A 9 19.41 -10.42 6.00
C PHE A 9 20.23 -10.26 7.27
N THR A 10 20.82 -11.36 7.69
CA THR A 10 21.65 -11.60 8.87
C THR A 10 23.15 -11.33 8.66
N ASP A 11 23.95 -11.01 9.64
CA ASP A 11 24.89 -11.81 10.42
C ASP A 11 25.78 -11.00 11.40
N GLU A 12 26.25 -11.69 12.40
CA GLU A 12 26.80 -11.34 13.70
C GLU A 12 28.12 -10.57 13.80
N ARG A 13 28.27 -9.94 14.98
CA ARG A 13 29.45 -9.54 15.79
C ARG A 13 29.91 -8.10 15.63
N PHE A 14 29.49 -7.28 16.62
CA PHE A 14 30.37 -6.35 17.36
C PHE A 14 29.55 -5.62 18.42
N GLY A 15 30.03 -5.65 19.68
CA GLY A 15 29.38 -5.02 20.83
C GLY A 15 29.24 -3.50 20.63
N LEU A 16 28.02 -3.05 20.63
CA LEU A 16 27.65 -1.63 20.71
C LEU A 16 27.35 -1.31 22.19
N PRO A 17 27.71 -0.11 22.69
CA PRO A 17 27.17 0.35 23.97
C PRO A 17 25.66 0.48 23.80
N THR A 18 24.91 -0.18 24.66
CA THR A 18 23.46 -0.11 24.68
C THR A 18 22.99 1.32 24.97
N ILE A 19 21.90 1.74 24.37
CA ILE A 19 21.25 3.05 24.62
C ILE A 19 20.95 3.23 26.13
N LEU A 20 20.87 2.15 26.90
CA LEU A 20 20.78 2.13 28.36
C LEU A 20 21.95 2.87 29.08
N ASP A 21 23.17 2.88 28.50
CA ASP A 21 24.31 3.59 29.09
C ASP A 21 24.19 5.12 28.97
N ILE A 22 23.37 5.59 28.01
CA ILE A 22 23.13 7.02 27.78
C ILE A 22 22.04 7.55 28.72
N LEU A 23 21.05 6.74 29.05
CA LEU A 23 19.97 7.11 29.97
C LEU A 23 20.43 7.18 31.43
N SER A 24 21.50 6.46 31.81
CA SER A 24 22.05 6.49 33.18
C SER A 24 22.78 7.81 33.54
N GLU A 25 23.14 8.64 32.58
CA GLU A 25 23.70 9.96 32.81
C GLU A 25 22.65 11.07 33.01
N LEU A 26 21.40 10.83 32.66
CA LEU A 26 20.30 11.79 32.81
C LEU A 26 19.64 11.77 34.20
N GLU A 27 20.00 10.81 35.07
CA GLU A 27 19.49 10.70 36.44
C GLU A 27 20.42 11.30 37.53
N LYS A 28 21.16 12.37 37.28
CA LYS A 28 21.82 13.07 38.35
C LYS A 28 21.01 14.29 38.84
N PRO A 29 20.51 14.27 40.09
CA PRO A 29 19.71 15.37 40.64
C PRO A 29 20.54 16.59 40.97
N GLY A 30 20.22 17.72 40.33
CA GLY A 30 20.91 18.99 40.55
C GLY A 30 19.98 20.20 40.49
N ARG A 31 19.30 20.48 41.62
CA ARG A 31 18.75 21.78 42.04
C ARG A 31 17.54 22.37 41.30
N ASP A 32 16.39 22.22 41.99
CA ASP A 32 15.20 23.06 41.95
C ASP A 32 15.49 24.57 41.96
N PRO A 33 14.81 25.38 41.12
CA PRO A 33 13.77 26.24 41.68
C PRO A 33 12.44 26.26 40.89
N ARG A 34 11.42 25.64 41.52
CA ARG A 34 10.01 26.00 41.51
C ARG A 34 9.38 26.57 40.23
N GLY A 35 8.73 25.67 39.51
CA GLY A 35 7.71 25.96 38.50
C GLY A 35 7.06 24.67 38.10
N GLU A 36 5.88 24.42 38.63
CA GLU A 36 5.01 23.27 38.46
C GLU A 36 5.10 22.57 37.10
N PHE A 37 5.81 21.46 37.04
CA PHE A 37 5.64 20.39 36.06
C PHE A 37 5.58 19.08 36.85
N SER A 38 4.43 18.80 37.42
CA SER A 38 4.11 17.49 37.93
C SER A 38 2.85 16.99 37.23
N ASP A 39 2.89 15.75 36.81
CA ASP A 39 1.77 14.90 36.46
C ASP A 39 1.19 15.03 35.04
N GLY A 40 1.85 14.39 34.08
CA GLY A 40 1.31 14.17 32.75
C GLY A 40 1.87 12.94 32.00
N LEU A 41 2.81 12.22 32.58
CA LEU A 41 3.45 11.08 31.88
C LEU A 41 3.35 9.73 32.61
N GLN A 42 2.55 9.62 33.65
CA GLN A 42 2.22 8.35 34.28
C GLN A 42 0.72 8.23 34.45
N SER A 43 0.07 7.64 33.53
CA SER A 43 -1.18 6.89 33.54
C SER A 43 -1.97 7.12 32.27
N ASP A 44 -1.82 6.29 31.31
CA ASP A 44 -2.94 5.66 30.61
C ASP A 44 -2.40 4.78 29.47
N ARG A 45 -1.98 3.57 29.82
CA ARG A 45 -1.70 2.49 28.85
C ARG A 45 -2.95 2.01 28.08
N THR A 46 -4.03 2.78 28.09
CA THR A 46 -5.32 2.42 27.49
C THR A 46 -5.91 3.49 26.57
N ASN A 47 -5.13 4.48 26.12
CA ASN A 47 -5.69 5.61 25.38
C ASN A 47 -5.30 5.73 23.91
N ILE A 48 -4.72 4.69 23.30
CA ILE A 48 -4.23 4.77 21.90
C ILE A 48 -5.35 4.63 20.86
N CYS A 49 -6.57 4.22 21.28
CA CYS A 49 -7.75 4.24 20.41
C CYS A 49 -9.02 4.58 21.19
N ARG A 50 -9.09 5.74 21.83
CA ARG A 50 -10.40 6.23 22.29
C ARG A 50 -11.13 6.89 21.14
N TYR A 51 -11.79 6.06 20.36
CA TYR A 51 -12.89 6.44 19.51
C TYR A 51 -13.93 7.17 20.35
N ASN A 52 -14.17 8.46 20.08
CA ASN A 52 -15.16 9.25 20.84
C ASN A 52 -16.56 9.08 20.23
N PRO A 53 -17.51 8.41 20.87
CA PRO A 53 -18.84 8.17 20.32
C PRO A 53 -19.75 9.41 20.30
N ALA A 54 -19.29 10.59 20.67
CA ALA A 54 -20.12 11.78 20.87
C ALA A 54 -20.53 12.51 19.57
N PHE A 55 -19.95 12.22 18.42
CA PHE A 55 -20.28 12.87 17.14
C PHE A 55 -21.35 12.17 16.31
N PHE A 56 -21.92 11.06 16.78
CA PHE A 56 -22.91 10.32 15.99
C PHE A 56 -24.32 10.84 16.21
N ARG A 57 -24.85 11.66 15.30
CA ARG A 57 -26.30 11.75 15.09
C ARG A 57 -26.77 10.38 14.62
N ARG A 58 -27.49 9.66 15.50
CA ARG A 58 -28.11 8.37 15.19
C ARG A 58 -29.04 8.52 13.97
N PRO A 59 -28.75 7.85 12.84
CA PRO A 59 -29.78 7.65 11.83
C PRO A 59 -30.77 6.60 12.32
N SER A 60 -32.01 6.66 11.82
CA SER A 60 -33.14 5.81 12.19
C SER A 60 -32.85 4.32 12.08
N THR A 61 -32.86 3.66 13.16
CA THR A 61 -32.98 2.30 13.61
C THR A 61 -33.44 1.23 12.61
N MET A 62 -32.50 0.62 11.86
CA MET A 62 -32.50 -0.84 11.79
C MET A 62 -31.48 -1.30 12.84
N HIS A 63 -31.91 -2.13 13.79
CA HIS A 63 -31.03 -2.66 14.84
C HIS A 63 -30.05 -3.64 14.20
N ASP A 64 -28.80 -3.22 13.97
CA ASP A 64 -27.74 -4.10 13.52
C ASP A 64 -27.27 -4.97 14.70
N PRO A 65 -27.50 -6.29 14.66
CA PRO A 65 -27.17 -7.19 15.78
C PRO A 65 -25.66 -7.30 16.03
N TYR A 66 -24.84 -6.87 15.08
CA TYR A 66 -23.38 -6.93 15.13
C TYR A 66 -22.73 -5.55 15.27
N ALA A 67 -23.49 -4.49 15.55
CA ALA A 67 -22.97 -3.12 15.73
C ALA A 67 -21.92 -3.02 16.85
N ARG A 68 -21.91 -3.93 17.83
CA ARG A 68 -20.90 -3.98 18.90
C ARG A 68 -19.47 -4.11 18.36
N PHE A 69 -19.26 -4.74 17.20
CA PHE A 69 -17.95 -4.88 16.59
C PHE A 69 -17.33 -3.57 16.12
N HIS A 70 -18.08 -2.46 16.14
CA HIS A 70 -17.52 -1.13 15.95
C HIS A 70 -16.64 -0.67 17.13
N ASP A 71 -16.76 -1.30 18.29
CA ASP A 71 -15.89 -1.08 19.44
C ASP A 71 -14.93 -2.26 19.61
N LEU A 72 -13.69 -2.07 19.18
CA LEU A 72 -12.63 -3.07 19.33
C LEU A 72 -12.11 -3.20 20.78
N ASN A 73 -12.48 -2.28 21.67
CA ASN A 73 -12.15 -2.37 23.09
C ASN A 73 -13.23 -3.11 23.91
N ASP A 74 -14.40 -3.38 23.31
CA ASP A 74 -15.41 -4.21 23.95
C ASP A 74 -14.89 -5.63 24.22
N PRO A 75 -14.91 -6.11 25.47
CA PRO A 75 -14.39 -7.44 25.82
C PRO A 75 -15.06 -8.59 25.07
N GLU A 76 -16.34 -8.46 24.68
CA GLU A 76 -17.03 -9.50 23.91
C GLU A 76 -16.58 -9.51 22.45
N THR A 77 -16.30 -8.34 21.86
CA THR A 77 -15.69 -8.22 20.53
C THR A 77 -14.32 -8.89 20.50
N ARG A 78 -13.45 -8.56 21.47
CA ARG A 78 -12.12 -9.18 21.59
C ARG A 78 -12.20 -10.68 21.77
N ARG A 79 -13.07 -11.15 22.68
CA ARG A 79 -13.26 -12.57 22.90
C ARG A 79 -13.74 -13.28 21.63
N PHE A 80 -14.73 -12.73 20.91
CA PHE A 80 -15.23 -13.30 19.67
C PHE A 80 -14.13 -13.43 18.60
N ALA A 81 -13.33 -12.39 18.41
CA ALA A 81 -12.21 -12.42 17.47
C ALA A 81 -11.17 -13.48 17.85
N ALA A 82 -10.74 -13.49 19.12
CA ALA A 82 -9.76 -14.45 19.64
C ALA A 82 -10.23 -15.91 19.55
N GLU A 83 -11.51 -16.18 19.89
CA GLU A 83 -12.08 -17.54 19.79
C GLU A 83 -12.11 -18.00 18.32
N ALA A 84 -12.55 -17.15 17.38
CA ALA A 84 -12.62 -17.46 15.97
C ALA A 84 -11.22 -17.66 15.34
N HIS A 85 -10.26 -16.83 15.71
CA HIS A 85 -8.85 -16.95 15.33
C HIS A 85 -8.27 -18.28 15.84
N ALA A 86 -8.44 -18.61 17.13
CA ALA A 86 -7.97 -19.85 17.71
C ALA A 86 -8.63 -21.09 17.08
N GLU A 87 -9.92 -21.02 16.74
CA GLU A 87 -10.64 -22.09 16.01
C GLU A 87 -10.01 -22.31 14.61
N THR A 88 -9.62 -21.24 13.92
CA THR A 88 -8.97 -21.31 12.61
C THR A 88 -7.59 -21.96 12.71
N LEU A 89 -6.76 -21.52 13.65
CA LEU A 89 -5.44 -22.12 13.89
C LEU A 89 -5.56 -23.60 14.33
N ALA A 90 -6.49 -23.93 15.21
CA ALA A 90 -6.71 -25.32 15.64
C ALA A 90 -7.09 -26.25 14.48
N GLN A 91 -7.81 -25.73 13.47
CA GLN A 91 -8.17 -26.52 12.30
C GLN A 91 -7.00 -26.74 11.35
N PHE A 92 -6.21 -25.71 11.06
CA PHE A 92 -5.23 -25.74 9.98
C PHE A 92 -3.80 -25.89 10.47
N ALA A 93 -3.41 -25.23 11.58
CA ALA A 93 -2.03 -25.13 12.03
C ALA A 93 -1.53 -26.36 12.83
N GLY A 94 -2.43 -27.25 13.26
CA GLY A 94 -2.08 -28.41 14.10
C GLY A 94 -1.44 -29.59 13.36
N SER A 95 -1.19 -29.48 12.03
CA SER A 95 -0.66 -30.61 11.25
C SER A 95 0.82 -30.43 10.91
N ALA A 96 1.55 -31.53 10.78
CA ALA A 96 2.96 -31.53 10.34
C ALA A 96 3.10 -30.94 8.91
N GLU A 97 2.09 -31.15 8.05
CA GLU A 97 2.08 -30.61 6.70
C GLU A 97 1.96 -29.08 6.70
N PHE A 98 1.17 -28.52 7.63
CA PHE A 98 1.08 -27.06 7.79
C PHE A 98 2.41 -26.47 8.28
N SER A 99 3.00 -27.07 9.32
CA SER A 99 4.29 -26.59 9.83
C SER A 99 5.36 -26.63 8.75
N ALA A 100 5.44 -27.73 7.98
CA ALA A 100 6.40 -27.83 6.87
C ALA A 100 6.16 -26.78 5.78
N LEU A 101 4.89 -26.47 5.47
CA LEU A 101 4.54 -25.42 4.49
C LEU A 101 4.91 -24.03 4.99
N ARG A 102 4.55 -23.69 6.24
CA ARG A 102 4.91 -22.44 6.89
C ARG A 102 6.43 -22.26 6.93
N ASP A 103 7.15 -23.27 7.38
CA ASP A 103 8.60 -23.22 7.54
C ASP A 103 9.31 -23.08 6.17
N ASP A 104 8.78 -23.71 5.10
CA ASP A 104 9.32 -23.55 3.74
C ASP A 104 9.04 -22.14 3.20
N ILE A 105 7.85 -21.57 3.45
CA ILE A 105 7.53 -20.17 3.09
C ILE A 105 8.43 -19.21 3.86
N PHE A 106 8.58 -19.41 5.17
CA PHE A 106 9.45 -18.59 6.01
C PHE A 106 10.90 -18.63 5.52
N ALA A 107 11.42 -19.82 5.21
CA ALA A 107 12.76 -19.96 4.63
C ALA A 107 12.92 -19.23 3.28
N GLN A 108 11.85 -19.14 2.47
CA GLN A 108 11.89 -18.34 1.23
C GLN A 108 11.91 -16.83 1.51
N LEU A 109 11.19 -16.38 2.55
CA LEU A 109 11.22 -14.98 2.98
C LEU A 109 12.58 -14.59 3.58
N GLN A 110 13.26 -15.56 4.21
CA GLN A 110 14.60 -15.41 4.81
C GLN A 110 15.75 -15.65 3.82
N ASP A 111 15.49 -15.92 2.52
CA ASP A 111 16.54 -16.20 1.56
C ASP A 111 17.43 -14.98 1.31
N GLU A 112 18.67 -15.04 1.76
CA GLU A 112 19.68 -13.98 1.64
C GLU A 112 19.98 -13.53 0.21
N ARG A 113 19.58 -14.30 -0.77
CA ARG A 113 19.74 -13.97 -2.19
C ARG A 113 18.60 -13.09 -2.73
N GLN A 114 17.60 -12.75 -1.90
CA GLN A 114 16.59 -11.76 -2.25
C GLN A 114 17.26 -10.41 -2.57
N ILE A 115 16.63 -9.61 -3.42
CA ILE A 115 17.19 -8.31 -3.79
C ILE A 115 16.96 -7.31 -2.66
N PRO A 116 18.03 -6.79 -2.00
CA PRO A 116 17.88 -5.71 -1.04
C PRO A 116 17.59 -4.40 -1.80
N PHE A 117 16.33 -3.96 -1.78
CA PHE A 117 15.96 -2.67 -2.34
C PHE A 117 16.47 -1.55 -1.44
N CYS A 118 17.24 -0.64 -2.00
CA CYS A 118 17.96 0.38 -1.25
C CYS A 118 17.59 1.78 -1.71
N GLN A 119 17.64 2.73 -0.76
CA GLN A 119 17.72 4.15 -1.05
C GLN A 119 19.20 4.52 -1.25
N GLU A 120 19.55 5.13 -2.39
CA GLU A 120 20.92 5.60 -2.61
C GLU A 120 21.06 7.09 -2.29
N HIS A 121 21.92 7.40 -1.30
CA HIS A 121 22.29 8.76 -0.97
C HIS A 121 23.83 8.89 -0.94
N ARG A 122 24.39 9.78 -1.76
CA ARG A 122 25.84 10.07 -1.82
C ARG A 122 26.72 8.83 -1.88
N ALA A 123 26.40 7.91 -2.79
CA ALA A 123 27.09 6.64 -3.01
C ALA A 123 27.08 5.69 -1.79
N ARG A 124 26.09 5.80 -0.93
CA ARG A 124 25.73 4.85 0.13
C ARG A 124 24.36 4.27 -0.15
N MET A 125 24.21 2.98 0.09
CA MET A 125 22.97 2.22 -0.08
C MET A 125 22.39 1.91 1.29
N TYR A 126 21.22 2.45 1.58
CA TYR A 126 20.49 2.25 2.83
C TYR A 126 19.38 1.25 2.63
N HIS A 127 19.25 0.32 3.57
CA HIS A 127 18.32 -0.79 3.46
C HIS A 127 17.72 -1.16 4.81
N PHE A 128 16.42 -1.41 4.83
CA PHE A 128 15.75 -2.02 5.98
C PHE A 128 15.75 -3.53 5.83
N HIS A 129 16.08 -4.25 6.91
CA HIS A 129 16.30 -5.68 6.90
C HIS A 129 15.63 -6.37 8.09
N GLN A 130 14.80 -7.36 7.83
CA GLN A 130 14.26 -8.27 8.84
C GLN A 130 14.90 -9.65 8.72
N SER A 131 15.05 -10.34 9.85
CA SER A 131 15.55 -11.72 9.91
C SER A 131 15.06 -12.39 11.19
N GLU A 132 15.35 -13.69 11.34
CA GLU A 132 15.07 -14.40 12.59
C GLU A 132 15.78 -13.73 13.79
N GLU A 133 16.99 -13.20 13.60
CA GLU A 133 17.72 -12.45 14.62
C GLU A 133 17.12 -11.07 14.91
N PHE A 134 16.58 -10.43 13.89
CA PHE A 134 15.97 -9.09 13.97
C PHE A 134 14.52 -9.12 13.44
N PRO A 135 13.55 -9.69 14.16
CA PRO A 135 12.20 -9.86 13.66
C PRO A 135 11.50 -8.53 13.33
N LYS A 136 11.76 -7.48 14.12
CA LYS A 136 11.30 -6.10 13.85
C LYS A 136 12.18 -5.35 12.86
N GLY A 137 13.34 -5.90 12.52
CA GLY A 137 14.27 -5.39 11.54
C GLY A 137 15.33 -4.44 12.09
N VAL A 138 16.33 -4.24 11.24
CA VAL A 138 17.42 -3.28 11.41
C VAL A 138 17.53 -2.39 10.18
N TYR A 139 17.93 -1.14 10.39
CA TYR A 139 18.31 -0.26 9.30
C TYR A 139 19.82 -0.30 9.12
N ARG A 140 20.28 -0.60 7.90
CA ARG A 140 21.68 -0.85 7.59
C ARG A 140 22.15 -0.09 6.36
N VAL A 141 23.47 0.06 6.23
CA VAL A 141 24.09 0.81 5.14
C VAL A 141 25.30 0.07 4.59
N CYS A 142 25.54 0.17 3.28
CA CYS A 142 26.81 -0.22 2.67
C CYS A 142 27.26 0.81 1.62
N SER A 143 28.47 0.64 1.06
CA SER A 143 28.87 1.47 -0.07
C SER A 143 28.12 1.09 -1.35
N ALA A 144 27.78 2.07 -2.20
CA ALA A 144 27.16 1.77 -3.50
C ALA A 144 28.12 0.94 -4.40
N ALA A 145 29.42 1.04 -4.20
CA ALA A 145 30.41 0.26 -4.92
C ALA A 145 30.36 -1.22 -4.51
N SER A 146 30.34 -1.55 -3.20
CA SER A 146 30.24 -2.92 -2.71
C SER A 146 28.87 -3.54 -3.08
N TYR A 147 27.79 -2.74 -2.98
CA TYR A 147 26.46 -3.15 -3.43
C TYR A 147 26.44 -3.53 -4.92
N ARG A 148 26.95 -2.66 -5.81
CA ARG A 148 26.99 -2.93 -7.25
C ARG A 148 27.93 -4.08 -7.63
N ALA A 149 29.01 -4.29 -6.83
CA ALA A 149 29.91 -5.43 -7.01
C ALA A 149 29.33 -6.79 -6.59
N GLY A 150 28.15 -6.80 -5.96
CA GLY A 150 27.52 -8.05 -5.50
C GLY A 150 27.97 -8.53 -4.13
N MET A 151 28.74 -7.74 -3.41
CA MET A 151 29.32 -8.08 -2.09
C MET A 151 29.12 -6.88 -1.15
N PRO A 152 27.87 -6.57 -0.76
CA PRO A 152 27.62 -5.45 0.14
C PRO A 152 28.24 -5.69 1.53
N ASP A 153 28.98 -4.73 2.00
CA ASP A 153 29.60 -4.66 3.33
C ASP A 153 28.63 -3.94 4.28
N TRP A 154 27.60 -4.64 4.75
CA TRP A 154 26.55 -4.05 5.56
C TRP A 154 27.02 -3.63 6.95
N GLU A 155 26.66 -2.43 7.34
CA GLU A 155 26.83 -1.85 8.67
C GLU A 155 25.47 -1.50 9.25
N ILE A 156 25.12 -2.05 10.42
CA ILE A 156 23.85 -1.75 11.11
C ILE A 156 23.93 -0.34 11.71
N LEU A 157 22.91 0.46 11.44
CA LEU A 157 22.77 1.80 11.96
C LEU A 157 21.92 1.85 13.23
N PHE A 158 20.81 1.10 13.26
CA PHE A 158 19.94 0.92 14.43
C PHE A 158 19.09 -0.33 14.31
N SER A 159 18.59 -0.85 15.43
CA SER A 159 17.54 -1.86 15.51
C SER A 159 16.21 -1.18 15.79
N VAL A 160 15.14 -1.64 15.13
CA VAL A 160 13.78 -1.11 15.35
C VAL A 160 13.29 -1.44 16.76
N ALA A 161 13.67 -2.61 17.29
CA ALA A 161 13.31 -3.04 18.65
C ALA A 161 13.82 -2.10 19.76
N ASP A 162 14.91 -1.34 19.50
CA ASP A 162 15.43 -0.38 20.48
C ASP A 162 14.44 0.77 20.75
N PHE A 163 13.53 1.04 19.82
CA PHE A 163 12.54 2.11 19.96
C PHE A 163 11.30 1.72 20.78
N ASP A 164 11.03 0.44 21.01
CA ASP A 164 9.92 -0.01 21.85
C ASP A 164 10.04 0.54 23.27
N GLU A 165 11.24 0.44 23.86
CA GLU A 165 11.49 0.95 25.21
C GLU A 165 11.49 2.48 25.25
N ILE A 166 12.06 3.13 24.22
CA ILE A 166 12.17 4.58 24.12
C ILE A 166 10.80 5.24 24.01
N LEU A 167 9.91 4.67 23.18
CA LEU A 167 8.57 5.23 22.91
C LEU A 167 7.51 4.65 23.85
N GLY A 168 7.82 3.54 24.56
CA GLY A 168 6.88 2.87 25.45
C GLY A 168 5.74 2.18 24.72
N ASP A 169 5.95 1.79 23.46
CA ASP A 169 4.97 1.22 22.55
C ASP A 169 5.60 0.12 21.68
N ASP A 170 4.78 -0.77 21.12
CA ASP A 170 5.20 -1.79 20.15
C ASP A 170 5.28 -1.13 18.77
N VAL A 171 6.51 -0.82 18.28
CA VAL A 171 6.68 -0.05 17.06
C VAL A 171 7.35 -0.83 15.93
N TYR A 172 7.02 -0.45 14.71
CA TYR A 172 7.55 -0.98 13.46
C TYR A 172 8.04 0.16 12.55
N LEU A 173 9.11 -0.05 11.80
CA LEU A 173 9.62 0.97 10.88
C LEU A 173 8.72 1.05 9.64
N ASP A 174 8.04 2.18 9.47
CA ASP A 174 7.23 2.49 8.28
C ASP A 174 8.07 3.20 7.20
N GLY A 175 9.03 4.05 7.60
CA GLY A 175 9.88 4.73 6.65
C GLY A 175 11.06 5.49 7.25
N VAL A 176 12.03 5.79 6.38
CA VAL A 176 13.17 6.65 6.68
C VAL A 176 13.25 7.75 5.64
N SER A 177 13.07 9.00 6.06
CA SER A 177 13.16 10.18 5.20
C SER A 177 14.48 10.89 5.41
N HIS A 178 15.45 10.66 4.52
CA HIS A 178 16.73 11.36 4.55
C HIS A 178 16.59 12.82 4.12
N TYR A 179 17.31 13.71 4.81
CA TYR A 179 17.48 15.06 4.27
C TYR A 179 18.51 15.01 3.14
N VAL A 180 18.09 15.24 1.90
CA VAL A 180 18.89 14.97 0.68
C VAL A 180 20.21 15.73 0.60
N GLU A 181 20.32 16.94 1.19
CA GLU A 181 21.55 17.71 1.24
C GLU A 181 22.49 17.27 2.37
N GLN A 182 21.95 16.63 3.42
CA GLN A 182 22.68 16.07 4.56
C GLN A 182 22.12 14.67 4.92
N PRO A 183 22.35 13.65 4.10
CA PRO A 183 21.63 12.37 4.19
C PRO A 183 21.98 11.53 5.44
N LEU A 184 22.86 12.01 6.32
CA LEU A 184 23.10 11.43 7.64
C LEU A 184 22.11 11.95 8.70
N GLN A 185 21.25 12.93 8.37
CA GLN A 185 20.09 13.31 9.16
C GLN A 185 18.85 12.68 8.54
N ALA A 186 18.06 11.97 9.33
CA ALA A 186 16.88 11.28 8.87
C ALA A 186 15.71 11.48 9.85
N LEU A 187 14.49 11.53 9.33
CA LEU A 187 13.27 11.35 10.10
C LEU A 187 12.86 9.88 9.98
N LEU A 188 12.74 9.21 11.11
CA LEU A 188 12.21 7.86 11.20
C LEU A 188 10.72 7.95 11.43
N THR A 189 9.93 7.26 10.62
CA THR A 189 8.49 7.05 10.83
C THR A 189 8.32 5.67 11.45
N LEU A 190 7.84 5.64 12.70
CA LEU A 190 7.72 4.43 13.51
C LEU A 190 6.23 4.19 13.78
N SER A 191 5.66 3.22 13.07
CA SER A 191 4.25 2.85 13.16
C SER A 191 3.93 2.24 14.52
N ALA A 192 2.87 2.71 15.17
CA ALA A 192 2.35 2.12 16.40
C ALA A 192 1.60 0.83 16.09
N ALA A 193 2.01 -0.30 16.66
CA ALA A 193 1.42 -1.63 16.49
C ALA A 193 1.20 -2.06 15.02
N GLY A 194 1.94 -1.49 14.07
CA GLY A 194 1.82 -1.79 12.64
C GLY A 194 0.70 -1.04 11.89
N GLY A 195 -0.05 -0.13 12.55
CA GLY A 195 -1.10 0.70 11.95
C GLY A 195 -0.56 1.88 11.13
N ASP A 196 -1.46 2.73 10.59
CA ASP A 196 -1.10 3.96 9.85
C ASP A 196 -0.67 5.09 10.80
N ALA A 197 -1.05 5.03 12.08
CA ALA A 197 -0.62 6.01 13.07
C ALA A 197 0.85 5.78 13.45
N ALA A 198 1.68 6.81 13.32
CA ALA A 198 3.12 6.69 13.51
C ALA A 198 3.73 7.86 14.29
N TYR A 199 4.74 7.52 15.09
CA TYR A 199 5.68 8.49 15.66
C TYR A 199 6.65 8.99 14.59
N THR A 200 7.12 10.22 14.73
CA THR A 200 8.25 10.69 13.93
C THR A 200 9.41 11.10 14.84
N VAL A 201 10.60 10.59 14.58
CA VAL A 201 11.79 10.83 15.39
C VAL A 201 12.95 11.22 14.49
N GLU A 202 13.63 12.34 14.79
CA GLU A 202 14.85 12.69 14.09
C GLU A 202 16.03 11.88 14.62
N PHE A 203 16.79 11.27 13.69
CA PHE A 203 17.90 10.38 14.00
C PHE A 203 19.18 10.80 13.27
N ASP A 204 20.27 10.84 13.99
CA ASP A 204 21.63 11.05 13.47
C ASP A 204 22.25 9.69 13.10
N LEU A 205 22.20 9.36 11.82
CA LEU A 205 22.73 8.10 11.30
C LEU A 205 24.26 7.98 11.42
N ALA A 206 24.99 9.10 11.52
CA ALA A 206 26.45 9.08 11.69
C ALA A 206 26.85 8.67 13.11
N ASN A 207 26.13 9.20 14.11
CA ASN A 207 26.38 8.95 15.52
C ASN A 207 25.44 7.89 16.11
N ARG A 208 24.51 7.34 15.30
CA ARG A 208 23.56 6.29 15.64
C ARG A 208 22.73 6.59 16.89
N ARG A 209 22.15 7.78 16.93
CA ARG A 209 21.39 8.26 18.07
C ARG A 209 20.26 9.19 17.67
N ILE A 210 19.24 9.24 18.51
CA ILE A 210 18.21 10.26 18.44
C ILE A 210 18.85 11.64 18.62
N VAL A 211 18.41 12.62 17.83
CA VAL A 211 18.93 13.99 17.90
C VAL A 211 18.31 14.70 19.10
N GLU A 212 19.14 15.07 20.08
CA GLU A 212 18.71 15.86 21.23
C GLU A 212 18.21 17.25 20.76
N GLY A 213 16.98 17.63 21.17
CA GLY A 213 16.32 18.85 20.67
C GLY A 213 16.00 18.83 19.17
N GLY A 214 16.02 17.64 18.56
CA GLY A 214 15.58 17.39 17.19
C GLY A 214 14.07 17.38 17.04
N PHE A 215 13.59 16.97 15.86
CA PHE A 215 12.17 16.89 15.53
C PHE A 215 11.57 15.58 16.05
N HIS A 216 10.67 15.68 17.04
CA HIS A 216 9.99 14.53 17.62
C HIS A 216 8.49 14.81 17.67
N PHE A 217 7.66 13.87 17.16
CA PHE A 217 6.22 14.02 17.11
C PHE A 217 5.54 12.74 17.59
N PRO A 218 4.44 12.86 18.35
CA PRO A 218 3.68 11.73 18.85
C PRO A 218 2.99 10.95 17.73
N ALA A 219 2.52 9.75 18.07
CA ALA A 219 1.78 8.90 17.13
C ALA A 219 0.52 9.58 16.62
N GLY A 220 0.28 9.44 15.33
CA GLY A 220 -0.88 9.95 14.60
C GLY A 220 -0.70 9.70 13.11
N LYS A 221 -1.76 9.88 12.34
CA LYS A 221 -1.67 9.82 10.86
C LYS A 221 -1.02 11.08 10.31
N ASN A 222 0.10 11.47 10.93
CA ASN A 222 0.84 12.68 10.64
C ASN A 222 1.48 12.65 9.24
N HIS A 223 1.68 13.83 8.66
CA HIS A 223 2.62 13.97 7.55
C HIS A 223 3.72 14.97 7.94
N ILE A 224 4.96 14.47 8.06
CA ILE A 224 6.13 15.25 8.43
C ILE A 224 7.15 15.18 7.28
N ALA A 225 7.61 16.33 6.79
CA ALA A 225 8.54 16.37 5.67
C ALA A 225 9.64 17.41 5.88
N TRP A 226 10.86 17.08 5.48
CA TRP A 226 11.96 18.03 5.45
C TRP A 226 11.64 19.24 4.58
N ARG A 227 11.85 20.43 5.11
CA ARG A 227 11.90 21.67 4.32
C ARG A 227 13.34 22.08 4.06
N ASP A 228 14.15 22.09 5.10
CA ASP A 228 15.62 22.31 5.06
C ASP A 228 16.25 21.70 6.32
N ALA A 229 17.58 21.82 6.51
CA ALA A 229 18.29 21.22 7.64
C ALA A 229 17.74 21.65 9.02
N ASP A 230 17.11 22.82 9.10
CA ASP A 230 16.66 23.43 10.34
C ASP A 230 15.14 23.64 10.40
N SER A 231 14.40 23.06 9.46
CA SER A 231 12.93 23.17 9.47
C SER A 231 12.22 22.03 8.78
N VAL A 232 11.02 21.71 9.26
CA VAL A 232 10.14 20.69 8.73
C VAL A 232 8.74 21.26 8.46
N TRP A 233 8.06 20.71 7.48
CA TRP A 233 6.62 20.80 7.32
C TRP A 233 5.97 19.81 8.27
N VAL A 234 4.98 20.27 9.04
CA VAL A 234 4.24 19.45 10.00
C VAL A 234 2.76 19.53 9.67
N CYS A 235 2.18 18.39 9.31
CA CYS A 235 0.75 18.23 9.17
C CYS A 235 0.30 17.29 10.32
N PRO A 236 -0.17 17.85 11.46
CA PRO A 236 -0.38 17.10 12.68
C PRO A 236 -1.70 16.33 12.69
N ALA A 237 -1.70 15.14 13.28
CA ALA A 237 -2.88 14.31 13.49
C ALA A 237 -2.91 13.63 14.88
N TRP A 238 -2.39 14.28 15.92
CA TRP A 238 -2.36 13.77 17.30
C TRP A 238 -3.33 14.46 18.27
N ASP A 239 -4.10 15.48 17.79
CA ASP A 239 -5.15 16.16 18.54
C ASP A 239 -6.41 16.22 17.68
N GLU A 240 -7.57 15.88 18.27
CA GLU A 240 -8.86 15.83 17.55
C GLU A 240 -9.18 17.12 16.78
N ARG A 241 -8.73 18.28 17.28
CA ARG A 241 -8.94 19.59 16.62
C ARG A 241 -8.14 19.77 15.33
N GLN A 242 -7.15 18.92 15.11
CA GLN A 242 -6.27 18.92 13.95
C GLN A 242 -6.74 17.96 12.85
N LEU A 243 -7.81 17.20 13.13
CA LEU A 243 -8.30 16.14 12.24
C LEU A 243 -9.42 16.62 11.34
N THR A 244 -9.48 16.01 10.16
CA THR A 244 -10.68 15.97 9.31
C THR A 244 -11.63 14.89 9.82
N ALA A 245 -12.83 14.83 9.25
CA ALA A 245 -13.79 13.75 9.51
C ALA A 245 -13.25 12.34 9.16
N SER A 246 -12.21 12.25 8.34
CA SER A 246 -11.53 11.00 7.95
C SER A 246 -10.38 10.60 8.88
N GLY A 247 -10.08 11.40 9.92
CA GLY A 247 -9.00 11.14 10.87
C GLY A 247 -7.60 11.51 10.36
N TYR A 248 -7.49 12.29 9.30
CA TYR A 248 -6.24 12.78 8.72
C TYR A 248 -5.99 14.26 9.08
N PRO A 249 -4.74 14.78 8.90
CA PRO A 249 -4.44 16.17 9.21
C PRO A 249 -5.19 17.17 8.33
N ARG A 250 -5.60 18.29 8.94
CA ARG A 250 -6.23 19.43 8.23
C ARG A 250 -5.43 20.72 8.27
N GLU A 251 -4.25 20.71 8.89
CA GLU A 251 -3.41 21.88 9.08
C GLU A 251 -2.00 21.63 8.55
N VAL A 252 -1.35 22.69 8.07
CA VAL A 252 0.07 22.69 7.71
C VAL A 252 0.79 23.75 8.54
N TRP A 253 1.84 23.34 9.21
CA TRP A 253 2.69 24.19 10.04
C TRP A 253 4.12 24.13 9.54
N LEU A 254 4.84 25.23 9.67
CA LEU A 254 6.29 25.29 9.55
C LEU A 254 6.91 25.34 10.94
N LEU A 255 7.64 24.30 11.28
CA LEU A 255 8.36 24.22 12.55
C LEU A 255 9.86 24.32 12.31
N ARG A 256 10.54 25.17 13.09
CA ARG A 256 12.00 25.31 13.07
C ARG A 256 12.63 24.54 14.21
N ARG A 257 13.86 24.12 14.01
CA ARG A 257 14.66 23.45 15.04
C ARG A 257 14.69 24.24 16.35
N GLY A 258 14.50 23.53 17.45
CA GLY A 258 14.48 24.12 18.79
C GLY A 258 13.23 24.91 19.17
N GLN A 259 12.19 24.90 18.33
CA GLN A 259 10.87 25.43 18.67
C GLN A 259 9.98 24.32 19.23
N GLU A 260 9.17 24.67 20.23
CA GLU A 260 8.01 23.87 20.59
C GLU A 260 6.95 23.95 19.47
N PHE A 261 6.12 22.93 19.31
CA PHE A 261 5.10 22.92 18.26
C PHE A 261 4.16 24.14 18.33
N SER A 262 3.81 24.60 19.54
CA SER A 262 3.01 25.80 19.76
C SER A 262 3.59 27.09 19.22
N ASP A 263 4.92 27.14 19.03
CA ASP A 263 5.66 28.31 18.53
C ASP A 263 5.85 28.25 17.00
N GLY A 264 5.40 27.17 16.37
CA GLY A 264 5.43 26.98 14.93
C GLY A 264 4.57 28.00 14.17
N LEU A 265 4.90 28.22 12.91
CA LEU A 265 4.13 29.10 12.03
C LEU A 265 3.00 28.32 11.36
N PRO A 266 1.70 28.62 11.66
CA PRO A 266 0.61 28.04 10.89
C PRO A 266 0.60 28.63 9.47
N VAL A 267 0.58 27.77 8.45
CA VAL A 267 0.69 28.17 7.04
C VAL A 267 -0.62 27.96 6.29
N PHE A 268 -1.31 26.86 6.62
CA PHE A 268 -2.54 26.50 5.92
C PHE A 268 -3.49 25.72 6.85
N ARG A 269 -4.79 25.88 6.62
CA ARG A 269 -5.84 25.08 7.25
C ARG A 269 -6.99 24.87 6.29
N MET A 270 -7.47 23.63 6.18
CA MET A 270 -8.69 23.28 5.44
C MET A 270 -9.87 23.07 6.36
N GLU A 271 -11.07 22.99 5.80
CA GLU A 271 -12.29 22.68 6.52
C GLU A 271 -12.29 21.21 6.97
N GLU A 272 -13.15 20.89 7.94
CA GLU A 272 -13.19 19.56 8.57
C GLU A 272 -13.76 18.46 7.67
N ASP A 273 -14.58 18.82 6.71
CA ASP A 273 -15.20 17.92 5.72
C ASP A 273 -14.29 17.52 4.56
N GLY A 274 -13.06 18.05 4.52
CA GLY A 274 -12.04 17.56 3.59
C GLY A 274 -11.44 16.22 4.00
N VAL A 275 -10.57 15.67 3.15
CA VAL A 275 -9.89 14.39 3.42
C VAL A 275 -8.59 14.62 4.19
N MET A 276 -7.63 15.35 3.61
CA MET A 276 -6.34 15.61 4.27
C MET A 276 -5.56 16.76 3.64
N VAL A 277 -4.54 17.23 4.38
CA VAL A 277 -3.50 18.11 3.83
C VAL A 277 -2.13 17.45 3.96
N GLN A 278 -1.28 17.73 2.98
CA GLN A 278 0.13 17.35 3.00
C GLN A 278 0.99 18.50 2.47
N ALA A 279 2.27 18.56 2.88
CA ALA A 279 3.19 19.58 2.43
C ALA A 279 4.58 18.98 2.14
N TRP A 280 5.18 19.39 1.05
CA TRP A 280 6.50 18.92 0.63
C TRP A 280 7.39 20.04 0.12
N ARG A 281 8.68 19.79 0.17
CA ARG A 281 9.66 20.51 -0.63
C ARG A 281 10.12 19.63 -1.77
N TYR A 282 9.87 20.08 -2.98
CA TYR A 282 10.51 19.52 -4.15
C TYR A 282 11.84 20.23 -4.40
N LEU A 283 12.89 19.42 -4.67
CA LEU A 283 14.16 19.90 -5.18
C LEU A 283 14.30 19.34 -6.60
N ASP A 284 14.49 20.22 -7.57
CA ASP A 284 14.96 19.72 -8.86
C ASP A 284 16.47 19.43 -8.78
N GLY A 285 16.98 18.57 -9.66
CA GLY A 285 18.41 18.25 -9.70
C GLY A 285 19.32 19.45 -10.03
N LEU A 286 18.73 20.63 -10.25
CA LEU A 286 19.39 21.92 -10.53
C LEU A 286 19.39 22.83 -9.28
N GLY A 287 18.82 22.37 -8.16
CA GLY A 287 18.87 23.04 -6.87
C GLY A 287 17.84 24.14 -6.67
N SER A 288 16.79 24.21 -7.47
CA SER A 288 15.70 25.19 -7.29
C SER A 288 14.59 24.56 -6.43
N PRO A 289 14.42 24.95 -5.15
CA PRO A 289 13.38 24.41 -4.31
C PRO A 289 12.02 25.01 -4.63
N VAL A 290 10.97 24.18 -4.48
CA VAL A 290 9.58 24.64 -4.42
C VAL A 290 8.86 23.94 -3.26
N ASP A 291 8.20 24.74 -2.43
CA ASP A 291 7.36 24.24 -1.34
C ASP A 291 5.92 24.21 -1.84
N LEU A 292 5.27 23.05 -1.74
CA LEU A 292 3.89 22.82 -2.16
C LEU A 292 3.06 22.27 -1.02
N ILE A 293 1.78 22.65 -1.00
CA ILE A 293 0.74 22.03 -0.19
C ILE A 293 -0.25 21.38 -1.13
N GLU A 294 -0.64 20.14 -0.84
CA GLU A 294 -1.80 19.47 -1.39
C GLU A 294 -2.92 19.51 -0.35
N ALA A 295 -4.06 20.05 -0.74
CA ALA A 295 -5.28 20.02 0.06
C ALA A 295 -6.31 19.16 -0.67
N ALA A 296 -6.53 17.95 -0.15
CA ALA A 296 -7.43 16.96 -0.70
C ALA A 296 -8.84 17.19 -0.14
N ALA A 297 -9.72 17.79 -0.93
CA ALA A 297 -11.14 17.91 -0.60
C ALA A 297 -11.88 16.58 -0.71
N GLY A 298 -11.43 15.69 -1.60
CA GLY A 298 -11.82 14.31 -1.77
C GLY A 298 -10.59 13.44 -1.97
N PHE A 299 -10.75 12.15 -2.13
CA PHE A 299 -9.62 11.23 -2.35
C PHE A 299 -8.88 11.53 -3.66
N PHE A 300 -9.62 11.90 -4.70
CA PHE A 300 -9.10 12.24 -6.03
C PHE A 300 -9.14 13.75 -6.33
N THR A 301 -9.97 14.51 -5.60
CA THR A 301 -10.14 15.95 -5.81
C THR A 301 -9.19 16.74 -4.92
N LYS A 302 -8.21 17.41 -5.54
CA LYS A 302 -7.10 18.08 -4.87
C LYS A 302 -6.93 19.52 -5.34
N THR A 303 -6.51 20.37 -4.42
CA THR A 303 -6.06 21.73 -4.73
C THR A 303 -4.61 21.88 -4.28
N TYR A 304 -3.77 22.38 -5.16
CA TYR A 304 -2.35 22.58 -4.87
C TYR A 304 -2.05 24.05 -4.63
N TYR A 305 -1.18 24.33 -3.66
CA TYR A 305 -0.73 25.68 -3.32
C TYR A 305 0.79 25.73 -3.33
N GLN A 306 1.36 26.77 -3.94
CA GLN A 306 2.76 27.10 -3.71
C GLN A 306 2.90 27.87 -2.40
N VAL A 307 3.88 27.50 -1.58
CA VAL A 307 4.24 28.23 -0.36
C VAL A 307 5.46 29.09 -0.62
N PHE A 308 5.41 30.34 -0.18
CA PHE A 308 6.52 31.27 -0.29
C PHE A 308 7.33 31.34 1.01
N SER A 309 8.54 31.89 0.93
CA SER A 309 9.46 32.01 2.08
C SER A 309 8.90 32.82 3.25
N ASP A 310 7.92 33.69 3.00
CA ASP A 310 7.22 34.49 4.03
C ASP A 310 5.97 33.79 4.60
N GLY A 311 5.73 32.54 4.26
CA GLY A 311 4.59 31.74 4.73
C GLY A 311 3.29 32.00 3.97
N ARG A 312 3.25 32.92 3.01
CA ARG A 312 2.07 33.10 2.15
C ARG A 312 1.90 31.90 1.22
N THR A 313 0.67 31.61 0.86
CA THR A 313 0.30 30.56 -0.09
C THR A 313 -0.37 31.15 -1.33
N ALA A 314 -0.19 30.51 -2.48
CA ALA A 314 -0.89 30.83 -3.72
C ALA A 314 -1.47 29.55 -4.34
N ALA A 315 -2.79 29.51 -4.53
CA ALA A 315 -3.46 28.39 -5.19
C ALA A 315 -3.02 28.28 -6.65
N LEU A 316 -2.62 27.10 -7.06
CA LEU A 316 -2.28 26.79 -8.44
C LEU A 316 -3.56 26.49 -9.23
N LYS A 317 -3.73 27.13 -10.38
CA LYS A 317 -4.91 26.97 -11.24
C LYS A 317 -4.80 25.70 -12.09
N LEU A 318 -4.73 24.56 -11.42
CA LEU A 318 -4.70 23.22 -12.00
C LEU A 318 -6.11 22.61 -12.04
N PRO A 319 -6.38 21.59 -12.87
CA PRO A 319 -7.59 20.79 -12.76
C PRO A 319 -7.66 20.14 -11.36
N PRO A 320 -8.85 20.07 -10.73
CA PRO A 320 -8.98 19.58 -9.34
C PRO A 320 -8.73 18.08 -9.18
N ASP A 321 -8.82 17.32 -10.27
CA ASP A 321 -8.63 15.88 -10.32
C ASP A 321 -7.25 15.47 -10.88
N CYS A 322 -6.33 16.44 -11.09
CA CYS A 322 -4.99 16.12 -11.57
C CYS A 322 -4.04 15.76 -10.43
N GLU A 323 -2.97 15.07 -10.77
CA GLU A 323 -1.87 14.72 -9.87
C GLU A 323 -0.59 15.48 -10.26
N ILE A 324 0.12 16.05 -9.28
CA ILE A 324 1.49 16.52 -9.47
C ILE A 324 2.42 15.32 -9.31
N ALA A 325 2.86 14.76 -10.44
CA ALA A 325 3.73 13.58 -10.49
C ALA A 325 5.22 13.91 -10.30
N GLY A 326 5.59 15.18 -10.22
CA GLY A 326 6.99 15.59 -9.99
C GLY A 326 7.28 17.03 -10.32
N TYR A 327 8.54 17.44 -10.09
CA TYR A 327 9.04 18.77 -10.37
C TYR A 327 10.48 18.70 -10.91
N ILE A 328 10.74 19.33 -12.05
CA ILE A 328 12.07 19.36 -12.68
C ILE A 328 12.23 20.59 -13.59
N ALA A 329 13.39 21.21 -13.57
CA ALA A 329 13.75 22.36 -14.40
C ALA A 329 12.74 23.53 -14.29
N GLY A 330 12.24 23.78 -13.07
CA GLY A 330 11.23 24.81 -12.81
C GLY A 330 9.84 24.49 -13.37
N GLN A 331 9.54 23.23 -13.66
CA GLN A 331 8.28 22.76 -14.22
C GLN A 331 7.64 21.66 -13.35
N LEU A 332 6.34 21.79 -13.12
CA LEU A 332 5.52 20.72 -12.54
C LEU A 332 5.19 19.70 -13.63
N LEU A 333 5.24 18.44 -13.28
CA LEU A 333 4.77 17.32 -14.09
C LEU A 333 3.35 16.98 -13.65
N ILE A 334 2.38 17.11 -14.53
CA ILE A 334 0.96 16.94 -14.21
C ILE A 334 0.41 15.74 -14.97
N LYS A 335 -0.08 14.74 -14.25
CA LYS A 335 -0.89 13.63 -14.78
C LYS A 335 -2.35 14.09 -14.78
N LEU A 336 -2.98 14.09 -15.94
CA LEU A 336 -4.36 14.54 -16.13
C LEU A 336 -5.33 13.35 -16.08
N VAL A 337 -6.38 13.44 -15.27
CA VAL A 337 -7.50 12.48 -15.29
C VAL A 337 -8.51 12.89 -16.36
N GLN A 338 -8.85 14.18 -16.45
CA GLN A 338 -9.77 14.74 -17.43
C GLN A 338 -9.04 15.61 -18.47
N PRO A 339 -9.65 15.90 -19.62
CA PRO A 339 -9.06 16.82 -20.59
C PRO A 339 -8.87 18.23 -20.00
N TRP A 340 -7.70 18.81 -20.21
CA TRP A 340 -7.38 20.16 -19.75
C TRP A 340 -7.29 21.15 -20.89
N HIS A 341 -8.14 22.18 -20.86
CA HIS A 341 -8.12 23.28 -21.82
C HIS A 341 -7.40 24.48 -21.22
N ARG A 342 -6.28 24.89 -21.86
CA ARG A 342 -5.47 26.00 -21.38
C ARG A 342 -5.01 26.86 -22.55
N ALA A 343 -5.33 28.17 -22.51
CA ALA A 343 -5.14 29.07 -23.61
C ALA A 343 -5.76 28.50 -24.90
N ASN A 344 -4.99 28.36 -25.98
CA ASN A 344 -5.48 27.80 -27.25
C ASN A 344 -5.09 26.34 -27.47
N LYS A 345 -4.77 25.60 -26.37
CA LYS A 345 -4.36 24.21 -26.43
C LYS A 345 -5.30 23.35 -25.60
N SER A 346 -5.51 22.12 -26.07
CA SER A 346 -6.21 21.08 -25.34
C SER A 346 -5.24 19.92 -25.08
N TYR A 347 -5.20 19.44 -23.84
CA TYR A 347 -4.43 18.29 -23.41
C TYR A 347 -5.43 17.17 -23.09
N PRO A 348 -5.26 15.96 -23.66
CA PRO A 348 -6.25 14.89 -23.48
C PRO A 348 -6.21 14.30 -22.06
N ALA A 349 -7.26 13.59 -21.69
CA ALA A 349 -7.29 12.75 -20.48
C ALA A 349 -6.15 11.73 -20.50
N GLY A 350 -5.60 11.41 -19.34
CA GLY A 350 -4.47 10.50 -19.14
C GLY A 350 -3.10 11.08 -19.51
N ALA A 351 -3.05 12.30 -20.07
CA ALA A 351 -1.80 12.90 -20.53
C ALA A 351 -0.87 13.30 -19.39
N LEU A 352 0.44 13.19 -19.65
CA LEU A 352 1.50 13.80 -18.85
C LEU A 352 1.93 15.13 -19.47
N VAL A 353 1.84 16.21 -18.70
CA VAL A 353 2.11 17.57 -19.16
C VAL A 353 3.14 18.25 -18.26
N ALA A 354 4.22 18.80 -18.82
CA ALA A 354 5.17 19.65 -18.10
C ALA A 354 4.71 21.12 -18.14
N VAL A 355 4.50 21.72 -16.96
CA VAL A 355 3.96 23.09 -16.82
C VAL A 355 4.94 23.95 -16.05
N LYS A 356 5.38 25.06 -16.66
CA LYS A 356 6.29 25.98 -16.00
C LYS A 356 5.62 26.64 -14.80
N LEU A 357 6.29 26.61 -13.64
CA LEU A 357 5.88 27.29 -12.42
C LEU A 357 6.72 28.55 -12.21
N ASN A 358 6.09 29.69 -11.99
CA ASN A 358 6.77 30.94 -11.72
C ASN A 358 6.00 31.75 -10.66
N LYS A 359 6.49 31.76 -9.43
CA LYS A 359 5.95 32.54 -8.29
C LYS A 359 4.43 32.38 -8.11
N GLY A 360 3.94 31.15 -8.09
CA GLY A 360 2.52 30.83 -7.92
C GLY A 360 1.69 30.85 -9.21
N GLU A 361 2.26 31.30 -10.31
CA GLU A 361 1.58 31.36 -11.61
C GLU A 361 2.06 30.25 -12.55
N LEU A 362 1.12 29.61 -13.22
CA LEU A 362 1.41 28.61 -14.23
C LEU A 362 1.75 29.27 -15.57
N GLY A 363 2.93 28.96 -16.09
CA GLY A 363 3.42 29.45 -17.39
C GLY A 363 3.05 28.55 -18.57
N GLY A 364 3.95 28.43 -19.54
CA GLY A 364 3.77 27.57 -20.71
C GLY A 364 3.70 26.11 -20.35
N ALA A 365 2.87 25.34 -21.06
CA ALA A 365 2.69 23.92 -20.87
C ALA A 365 3.12 23.13 -22.13
N VAL A 366 3.76 21.98 -21.93
CA VAL A 366 4.28 21.08 -22.97
C VAL A 366 3.68 19.69 -22.75
N LEU A 367 3.02 19.13 -23.76
CA LEU A 367 2.59 17.74 -23.76
C LEU A 367 3.81 16.84 -23.90
N LEU A 368 4.06 15.98 -22.91
CA LEU A 368 5.13 14.97 -22.93
C LEU A 368 4.60 13.64 -23.51
N LEU A 369 3.47 13.19 -22.98
CA LEU A 369 2.87 11.91 -23.35
C LEU A 369 1.35 12.03 -23.39
N ALA A 370 0.72 11.42 -24.38
CA ALA A 370 -0.73 11.22 -24.45
C ALA A 370 -0.99 9.72 -24.67
N PRO A 371 -1.32 8.97 -23.63
CA PRO A 371 -1.66 7.55 -23.74
C PRO A 371 -2.89 7.35 -24.65
N ASP A 372 -2.85 6.30 -25.47
CA ASP A 372 -4.04 5.81 -26.17
C ASP A 372 -4.94 4.98 -25.22
N ASP A 373 -6.02 4.39 -25.79
CA ASP A 373 -7.00 3.68 -24.97
C ASP A 373 -6.50 2.35 -24.40
N ALA A 374 -5.38 1.81 -24.92
CA ALA A 374 -4.73 0.62 -24.41
C ALA A 374 -3.62 0.91 -23.39
N GLN A 375 -3.38 2.19 -23.10
CA GLN A 375 -2.25 2.65 -22.31
C GLN A 375 -2.68 3.44 -21.08
N ALA A 376 -1.84 3.41 -20.04
CA ALA A 376 -1.94 4.26 -18.85
C ALA A 376 -0.55 4.68 -18.36
N VAL A 377 -0.42 5.90 -17.79
CA VAL A 377 0.78 6.32 -17.08
C VAL A 377 0.75 5.68 -15.69
N GLU A 378 1.70 4.79 -15.41
CA GLU A 378 1.81 4.10 -14.13
C GLU A 378 2.59 4.94 -13.10
N SER A 379 3.82 5.30 -13.42
CA SER A 379 4.65 6.12 -12.54
C SER A 379 5.53 7.09 -13.31
N VAL A 380 5.92 8.18 -12.64
CA VAL A 380 6.80 9.22 -13.17
C VAL A 380 7.90 9.46 -12.16
N GLU A 381 9.14 9.40 -12.64
CA GLU A 381 10.32 9.70 -11.83
C GLU A 381 11.14 10.81 -12.48
N THR A 382 11.81 11.59 -11.65
CA THR A 382 12.69 12.65 -12.12
C THR A 382 14.12 12.40 -11.66
N THR A 383 15.07 12.56 -12.60
CA THR A 383 16.49 12.60 -12.29
C THR A 383 17.00 14.04 -12.45
N LYS A 384 18.30 14.25 -12.38
CA LYS A 384 18.87 15.60 -12.54
C LYS A 384 18.42 16.31 -13.82
N ARG A 385 18.29 15.59 -14.95
CA ARG A 385 18.02 16.17 -16.27
C ARG A 385 16.96 15.42 -17.07
N PHE A 386 16.44 14.32 -16.55
CA PHE A 386 15.49 13.50 -17.28
C PHE A 386 14.18 13.31 -16.50
N ILE A 387 13.13 13.12 -17.25
CA ILE A 387 11.86 12.56 -16.78
C ILE A 387 11.83 11.12 -17.27
N ALA A 388 11.56 10.16 -16.41
CA ALA A 388 11.32 8.76 -16.74
C ALA A 388 9.85 8.42 -16.41
N VAL A 389 9.22 7.66 -17.30
CA VAL A 389 7.81 7.26 -17.17
C VAL A 389 7.68 5.78 -17.35
N SER A 390 7.16 5.08 -16.36
CA SER A 390 6.61 3.75 -16.54
C SER A 390 5.22 3.89 -17.16
N LEU A 391 5.05 3.36 -18.36
CA LEU A 391 3.81 3.35 -19.11
C LEU A 391 3.30 1.93 -19.22
N LEU A 392 2.06 1.69 -18.90
CA LEU A 392 1.39 0.43 -19.19
C LEU A 392 0.89 0.44 -20.65
N ASP A 393 1.13 -0.66 -21.34
CA ASP A 393 0.64 -0.94 -22.69
C ASP A 393 0.03 -2.35 -22.70
N ASN A 394 -1.31 -2.43 -22.69
CA ASN A 394 -2.03 -3.67 -22.44
C ASN A 394 -1.55 -4.40 -21.17
N VAL A 395 -1.47 -3.66 -20.06
CA VAL A 395 -1.04 -4.14 -18.74
C VAL A 395 0.46 -4.51 -18.65
N LYS A 396 1.24 -4.29 -19.68
CA LYS A 396 2.68 -4.57 -19.71
C LYS A 396 3.48 -3.28 -19.63
N GLY A 397 4.50 -3.28 -18.80
CA GLY A 397 5.35 -2.13 -18.58
C GLY A 397 6.17 -1.73 -19.83
N ARG A 398 6.26 -0.44 -20.07
CA ARG A 398 7.13 0.21 -21.05
C ARG A 398 7.80 1.39 -20.38
N LEU A 399 9.08 1.58 -20.63
CA LEU A 399 9.80 2.75 -20.16
C LEU A 399 9.92 3.80 -21.26
N LYS A 400 9.63 5.05 -20.93
CA LYS A 400 9.91 6.22 -21.75
C LYS A 400 10.71 7.25 -20.97
N ALA A 401 11.53 8.06 -21.65
CA ALA A 401 12.26 9.12 -20.99
C ALA A 401 12.39 10.36 -21.87
N TRP A 402 12.48 11.54 -21.25
CA TRP A 402 12.71 12.83 -21.88
C TRP A 402 13.85 13.55 -21.20
N LYS A 403 14.78 14.06 -22.02
CA LYS A 403 15.91 14.87 -21.55
C LYS A 403 15.59 16.37 -21.63
N TRP A 404 15.91 17.10 -20.56
CA TRP A 404 15.88 18.56 -20.60
C TRP A 404 17.11 19.12 -21.33
N THR A 405 16.89 19.88 -22.39
CA THR A 405 17.97 20.50 -23.20
C THR A 405 18.34 21.91 -22.75
N GLY A 406 17.71 22.39 -21.65
CA GLY A 406 17.79 23.79 -21.22
C GLY A 406 16.69 24.67 -21.85
N LYS A 407 15.97 24.19 -22.87
CA LYS A 407 14.88 24.93 -23.55
C LYS A 407 13.64 24.06 -23.81
N THR A 408 13.83 22.81 -24.17
CA THR A 408 12.75 21.89 -24.58
C THR A 408 13.02 20.48 -24.03
N TRP A 409 11.96 19.70 -23.93
CA TRP A 409 12.01 18.27 -23.67
C TRP A 409 12.26 17.53 -24.98
N GLN A 410 13.19 16.55 -24.95
CA GLN A 410 13.53 15.68 -26.08
C GLN A 410 13.37 14.24 -25.64
N GLU A 411 12.45 13.51 -26.28
CA GLU A 411 12.27 12.06 -26.04
C GLU A 411 13.55 11.30 -26.41
N GLN A 412 13.90 10.31 -25.58
CA GLN A 412 15.10 9.50 -25.73
C GLN A 412 14.73 8.12 -26.25
N THR A 413 15.59 7.56 -27.10
CA THR A 413 15.52 6.13 -27.41
C THR A 413 16.25 5.39 -26.32
N LEU A 414 15.55 4.47 -25.63
CA LEU A 414 16.08 3.67 -24.53
C LEU A 414 16.46 2.26 -24.98
N PRO A 415 17.36 1.57 -24.24
CA PRO A 415 17.58 0.14 -24.41
C PRO A 415 16.29 -0.64 -24.21
N GLU A 416 16.18 -1.80 -24.85
CA GLU A 416 15.04 -2.70 -24.67
C GLU A 416 15.08 -3.32 -23.27
N LEU A 417 13.94 -3.23 -22.56
CA LEU A 417 13.71 -3.86 -21.25
C LEU A 417 12.85 -5.12 -21.42
N PRO A 418 12.94 -6.08 -20.48
CA PRO A 418 12.06 -7.25 -20.47
C PRO A 418 10.58 -6.84 -20.49
N GLN A 419 9.75 -7.67 -21.10
CA GLN A 419 8.29 -7.51 -21.02
C GLN A 419 7.79 -8.04 -19.67
N GLY A 420 6.90 -7.33 -19.03
CA GLY A 420 6.35 -7.65 -17.70
C GLY A 420 5.98 -6.38 -16.95
N ALA A 421 5.91 -6.44 -15.64
CA ALA A 421 5.87 -5.25 -14.80
C ALA A 421 7.24 -4.56 -14.80
N LEU A 422 7.21 -3.23 -14.91
CA LEU A 422 8.39 -2.37 -14.74
C LEU A 422 8.09 -1.37 -13.62
N GLU A 423 8.83 -1.47 -12.55
CA GLU A 423 8.75 -0.55 -11.42
C GLU A 423 9.99 0.32 -11.36
N LEU A 424 9.81 1.63 -11.30
CA LEU A 424 10.87 2.59 -11.01
C LEU A 424 11.03 2.62 -9.48
N THR A 425 12.16 2.12 -8.99
CA THR A 425 12.46 2.08 -7.55
C THR A 425 13.05 3.41 -7.09
N ASP A 426 13.46 3.53 -5.84
CA ASP A 426 14.08 4.75 -5.33
C ASP A 426 15.30 5.17 -6.15
N GLN A 427 15.30 6.41 -6.63
CA GLN A 427 16.31 6.93 -7.53
C GLN A 427 17.39 7.72 -6.75
N PRO A 428 18.70 7.60 -7.14
CA PRO A 428 19.74 8.38 -6.50
C PRO A 428 19.58 9.87 -6.81
N TRP A 429 19.50 10.68 -5.76
CA TRP A 429 19.36 12.12 -5.91
C TRP A 429 20.60 12.76 -6.56
N GLY A 430 20.38 13.69 -7.46
CA GLY A 430 21.43 14.53 -8.08
C GLY A 430 22.21 13.87 -9.23
N GLY A 431 21.85 12.65 -9.61
CA GLY A 431 22.36 11.90 -10.78
C GLY A 431 21.36 11.74 -11.89
N ASP A 432 21.72 10.99 -12.94
CA ASP A 432 20.84 10.59 -14.04
C ASP A 432 20.82 9.06 -14.21
N LEU A 433 20.97 8.35 -13.09
CA LEU A 433 20.85 6.91 -13.00
C LEU A 433 19.43 6.55 -12.60
N LEU A 434 18.85 5.53 -13.23
CA LEU A 434 17.57 4.94 -12.85
C LEU A 434 17.79 3.52 -12.34
N TYR A 435 17.10 3.17 -11.24
CA TYR A 435 16.92 1.79 -10.81
C TYR A 435 15.54 1.30 -11.23
N ILE A 436 15.50 0.14 -11.88
CA ILE A 436 14.29 -0.43 -12.47
C ILE A 436 14.18 -1.88 -12.02
N ALA A 437 13.12 -2.21 -11.33
CA ALA A 437 12.75 -3.59 -11.02
C ALA A 437 11.82 -4.12 -12.12
N ALA A 438 12.14 -5.30 -12.66
CA ALA A 438 11.34 -5.93 -13.71
C ALA A 438 11.08 -7.40 -13.39
N SER A 439 9.85 -7.85 -13.57
CA SER A 439 9.44 -9.24 -13.40
C SER A 439 8.22 -9.59 -14.25
N ASP A 440 7.93 -10.87 -14.41
CA ASP A 440 6.65 -11.41 -14.85
C ASP A 440 6.27 -12.62 -13.98
N PHE A 441 5.14 -13.25 -14.24
CA PHE A 441 4.64 -14.38 -13.42
C PHE A 441 5.63 -15.54 -13.25
N THR A 442 6.53 -15.72 -14.19
CA THR A 442 7.47 -16.86 -14.29
C THR A 442 8.93 -16.46 -14.23
N THR A 443 9.21 -15.19 -14.43
CA THR A 443 10.57 -14.63 -14.41
C THR A 443 10.82 -13.92 -13.09
N PRO A 444 11.79 -14.37 -12.28
CA PRO A 444 12.16 -13.73 -11.03
C PRO A 444 12.52 -12.27 -11.22
N LEU A 445 12.24 -11.49 -10.18
CA LEU A 445 12.54 -10.07 -10.11
C LEU A 445 14.03 -9.83 -10.45
N THR A 446 14.27 -8.88 -11.34
CA THR A 446 15.60 -8.44 -11.74
C THR A 446 15.70 -6.94 -11.55
N LEU A 447 16.69 -6.48 -10.79
CA LEU A 447 17.02 -5.07 -10.62
C LEU A 447 18.03 -4.65 -11.67
N TYR A 448 17.67 -3.62 -12.43
CA TYR A 448 18.51 -2.99 -13.46
C TYR A 448 18.95 -1.60 -13.00
N ALA A 449 20.10 -1.16 -13.50
CA ALA A 449 20.54 0.23 -13.50
C ALA A 449 20.63 0.73 -14.94
N LEU A 450 19.96 1.83 -15.23
CA LEU A 450 20.02 2.52 -16.52
C LEU A 450 20.64 3.90 -16.33
N ASP A 451 21.85 4.09 -16.86
CA ASP A 451 22.47 5.41 -16.94
C ASP A 451 21.91 6.15 -18.17
N LEU A 452 21.05 7.13 -17.93
CA LEU A 452 20.39 7.91 -18.97
C LEU A 452 21.32 8.87 -19.73
N GLN A 453 22.53 9.17 -19.19
CA GLN A 453 23.48 10.03 -19.89
C GLN A 453 24.17 9.34 -21.04
N VAL A 454 24.60 8.10 -20.80
CA VAL A 454 25.33 7.26 -21.77
C VAL A 454 24.42 6.22 -22.40
N ASN A 455 23.17 6.12 -21.92
CA ASN A 455 22.15 5.18 -22.41
C ASN A 455 22.56 3.72 -22.26
N GLU A 456 23.17 3.39 -21.12
CA GLU A 456 23.67 2.04 -20.81
C GLU A 456 22.80 1.37 -19.74
N LEU A 457 22.29 0.18 -20.08
CA LEU A 457 21.51 -0.69 -19.20
C LEU A 457 22.38 -1.82 -18.66
N SER A 458 22.41 -1.99 -17.35
CA SER A 458 23.11 -3.08 -16.69
C SER A 458 22.20 -3.82 -15.70
N VAL A 459 22.47 -5.12 -15.52
CA VAL A 459 21.81 -5.93 -14.48
C VAL A 459 22.61 -5.78 -13.19
N LEU A 460 21.95 -5.33 -12.12
CA LEU A 460 22.56 -5.24 -10.78
C LEU A 460 22.36 -6.54 -10.00
N ARG A 461 21.14 -7.05 -9.96
CA ARG A 461 20.73 -8.20 -9.15
C ARG A 461 19.69 -9.02 -9.88
N ARG A 462 19.67 -10.31 -9.59
CA ARG A 462 18.58 -11.23 -9.96
C ARG A 462 18.16 -12.00 -8.72
N GLN A 463 16.88 -12.01 -8.44
CA GLN A 463 16.30 -12.87 -7.43
C GLN A 463 16.43 -14.34 -7.85
N PRO A 464 16.67 -15.29 -6.95
CA PRO A 464 16.69 -16.70 -7.27
C PRO A 464 15.33 -17.20 -7.75
N LYS A 465 15.33 -18.23 -8.59
CA LYS A 465 14.10 -18.94 -8.93
C LYS A 465 13.58 -19.69 -7.71
N GLN A 466 12.33 -19.45 -7.36
CA GLN A 466 11.66 -20.10 -6.24
C GLN A 466 10.87 -21.34 -6.67
N PHE A 467 10.56 -21.47 -7.95
CA PHE A 467 9.88 -22.63 -8.52
C PHE A 467 10.35 -22.91 -9.95
N ASP A 468 10.07 -24.14 -10.42
CA ASP A 468 10.30 -24.54 -11.80
C ASP A 468 9.13 -24.07 -12.68
N ALA A 469 9.41 -23.12 -13.56
CA ALA A 469 8.43 -22.54 -14.48
C ALA A 469 8.34 -23.30 -15.82
N ASP A 470 9.08 -24.38 -16.02
CA ASP A 470 9.08 -25.13 -17.28
C ASP A 470 7.69 -25.72 -17.56
N GLY A 471 7.18 -25.42 -18.76
CA GLY A 471 5.85 -25.81 -19.20
C GLY A 471 4.69 -24.96 -18.64
N ILE A 472 4.95 -23.96 -17.80
CA ILE A 472 3.92 -22.98 -17.38
C ILE A 472 3.68 -22.02 -18.54
N ALA A 473 2.43 -21.93 -18.99
CA ALA A 473 2.01 -20.98 -20.01
C ALA A 473 1.37 -19.75 -19.36
N VAL A 474 1.80 -18.56 -19.79
CA VAL A 474 1.18 -17.28 -19.47
C VAL A 474 0.36 -16.84 -20.69
N ARG A 475 -0.93 -16.70 -20.53
CA ARG A 475 -1.87 -16.30 -21.61
C ARG A 475 -2.67 -15.09 -21.16
N GLN A 476 -2.64 -14.01 -21.92
CA GLN A 476 -3.59 -12.91 -21.75
C GLN A 476 -4.86 -13.24 -22.54
N LEU A 477 -5.98 -13.26 -21.87
CA LEU A 477 -7.30 -13.59 -22.39
C LEU A 477 -8.28 -12.43 -22.10
N TRP A 478 -9.45 -12.46 -22.72
CA TRP A 478 -10.49 -11.44 -22.52
C TRP A 478 -11.84 -12.11 -22.27
N ALA A 479 -12.48 -11.70 -21.18
CA ALA A 479 -13.86 -12.05 -20.86
C ALA A 479 -14.80 -10.93 -21.30
N ARG A 480 -16.05 -11.26 -21.61
CA ARG A 480 -17.05 -10.25 -21.96
C ARG A 480 -17.94 -9.94 -20.76
N SER A 481 -17.84 -8.70 -20.24
CA SER A 481 -18.66 -8.23 -19.13
C SER A 481 -20.13 -8.07 -19.52
N ALA A 482 -21.00 -7.84 -18.53
CA ALA A 482 -22.45 -7.73 -18.71
C ALA A 482 -22.87 -6.59 -19.66
N ASP A 483 -22.09 -5.51 -19.69
CA ASP A 483 -22.30 -4.35 -20.58
C ASP A 483 -21.58 -4.49 -21.94
N GLY A 484 -20.93 -5.63 -22.19
CA GLY A 484 -20.20 -5.93 -23.42
C GLY A 484 -18.73 -5.53 -23.43
N THR A 485 -18.23 -4.88 -22.37
CA THR A 485 -16.82 -4.50 -22.25
C THR A 485 -15.94 -5.75 -22.23
N GLN A 486 -14.79 -5.69 -22.93
CA GLN A 486 -13.79 -6.75 -22.92
C GLN A 486 -12.87 -6.56 -21.70
N ILE A 487 -12.87 -7.54 -20.80
CA ILE A 487 -12.11 -7.53 -19.56
C ILE A 487 -10.89 -8.40 -19.73
N PRO A 488 -9.67 -7.83 -19.70
CA PRO A 488 -8.45 -8.61 -19.80
C PRO A 488 -8.19 -9.37 -18.50
N TYR A 489 -7.59 -10.53 -18.64
CA TYR A 489 -7.07 -11.31 -17.52
C TYR A 489 -5.89 -12.18 -17.97
N PHE A 490 -4.99 -12.48 -17.06
CA PHE A 490 -3.90 -13.42 -17.30
C PHE A 490 -4.26 -14.78 -16.71
N HIS A 491 -4.07 -15.82 -17.50
CA HIS A 491 -4.18 -17.22 -17.10
C HIS A 491 -2.79 -17.83 -17.07
N VAL A 492 -2.35 -18.31 -15.91
CA VAL A 492 -1.00 -18.81 -15.65
C VAL A 492 -1.09 -20.23 -15.10
N GLY A 493 -0.55 -21.22 -15.83
CA GLY A 493 -0.53 -22.62 -15.39
C GLY A 493 -0.02 -23.59 -16.43
N LYS A 494 0.35 -24.81 -15.97
CA LYS A 494 0.77 -25.94 -16.86
C LYS A 494 -0.41 -26.63 -17.49
N ASN A 495 -1.44 -26.85 -16.70
CA ASN A 495 -2.64 -27.60 -17.07
C ASN A 495 -3.82 -26.66 -17.23
N SER A 496 -4.80 -27.11 -17.99
CA SER A 496 -6.10 -26.49 -18.07
C SER A 496 -7.15 -27.58 -18.35
N GLY A 497 -8.23 -27.55 -17.60
CA GLY A 497 -9.33 -28.50 -17.70
C GLY A 497 -10.38 -28.20 -16.65
N ALA A 498 -11.60 -28.73 -16.84
CA ALA A 498 -12.71 -28.43 -15.93
C ALA A 498 -12.44 -28.76 -14.46
N ASP A 499 -11.57 -29.74 -14.18
CA ASP A 499 -11.23 -30.17 -12.82
C ASP A 499 -9.93 -29.52 -12.30
N THR A 500 -9.35 -28.55 -13.03
CA THR A 500 -8.12 -27.86 -12.62
C THR A 500 -8.45 -26.76 -11.61
N PRO A 501 -7.90 -26.81 -10.37
CA PRO A 501 -8.07 -25.74 -9.41
C PRO A 501 -7.51 -24.41 -9.93
N ALA A 502 -8.27 -23.35 -9.78
CA ALA A 502 -7.90 -21.99 -10.19
C ALA A 502 -8.07 -21.00 -9.04
N LEU A 503 -7.02 -20.22 -8.77
CA LEU A 503 -7.06 -19.09 -7.88
C LEU A 503 -7.15 -17.81 -8.70
N VAL A 504 -8.28 -17.10 -8.59
CA VAL A 504 -8.55 -15.84 -9.30
C VAL A 504 -8.36 -14.67 -8.34
N TYR A 505 -7.36 -13.85 -8.59
CA TYR A 505 -7.09 -12.63 -7.84
C TYR A 505 -7.65 -11.42 -8.58
N ALA A 506 -8.26 -10.48 -7.83
CA ALA A 506 -8.77 -9.22 -8.35
C ALA A 506 -8.74 -8.11 -7.28
N TYR A 507 -8.52 -6.87 -7.73
CA TYR A 507 -8.60 -5.67 -6.88
C TYR A 507 -9.69 -4.69 -7.37
N GLY A 508 -9.50 -4.02 -8.49
CA GLY A 508 -10.51 -3.23 -9.21
C GLY A 508 -10.99 -1.98 -8.48
N GLY A 509 -10.08 -1.12 -8.01
CA GLY A 509 -10.43 0.16 -7.39
C GLY A 509 -9.26 1.12 -7.27
N PHE A 510 -9.56 2.37 -6.90
CA PHE A 510 -8.58 3.40 -6.53
C PHE A 510 -7.50 3.73 -7.59
N ASP A 511 -7.77 3.47 -8.86
CA ASP A 511 -6.78 3.63 -9.97
C ASP A 511 -5.52 2.76 -9.79
N VAL A 512 -5.59 1.67 -8.98
CA VAL A 512 -4.48 0.75 -8.75
C VAL A 512 -4.45 -0.31 -9.84
N ALA A 513 -3.36 -0.37 -10.59
CA ALA A 513 -3.17 -1.38 -11.62
C ALA A 513 -2.62 -2.69 -11.04
N GLU A 514 -3.26 -3.81 -11.36
CA GLU A 514 -2.77 -5.14 -11.05
C GLU A 514 -1.86 -5.63 -12.18
N LEU A 515 -0.57 -5.80 -11.86
CA LEU A 515 0.47 -6.07 -12.85
C LEU A 515 1.00 -7.50 -12.78
N PRO A 516 1.49 -8.07 -13.91
CA PRO A 516 2.21 -9.32 -13.92
C PRO A 516 3.45 -9.24 -13.00
N HIS A 517 3.50 -10.02 -11.92
CA HIS A 517 4.61 -10.07 -10.99
C HIS A 517 5.05 -11.51 -10.75
N TYR A 518 6.28 -11.71 -10.23
CA TYR A 518 6.79 -13.04 -9.97
C TYR A 518 5.99 -13.73 -8.86
N LEU A 519 5.44 -14.91 -9.20
CA LEU A 519 4.51 -15.61 -8.31
C LEU A 519 5.17 -16.31 -7.12
N GLY A 520 6.50 -16.43 -7.07
CA GLY A 520 7.25 -16.88 -5.91
C GLY A 520 6.63 -18.07 -5.17
N ASN A 521 6.15 -17.83 -3.96
CA ASN A 521 5.51 -18.86 -3.12
C ASN A 521 4.22 -19.44 -3.75
N ILE A 522 3.42 -18.64 -4.48
CA ILE A 522 2.27 -19.15 -5.24
C ILE A 522 2.75 -20.07 -6.36
N GLY A 523 3.84 -19.73 -7.04
CA GLY A 523 4.46 -20.60 -8.03
C GLY A 523 4.91 -21.95 -7.43
N ARG A 524 5.58 -21.88 -6.26
CA ARG A 524 6.13 -23.01 -5.56
C ARG A 524 5.07 -23.94 -4.94
N HIS A 525 4.04 -23.37 -4.34
CA HIS A 525 3.08 -24.15 -3.53
C HIS A 525 1.70 -24.33 -4.22
N TRP A 526 1.43 -23.61 -5.31
CA TRP A 526 0.18 -23.69 -6.05
C TRP A 526 0.39 -24.15 -7.50
N LEU A 527 1.16 -23.43 -8.32
CA LEU A 527 1.38 -23.78 -9.73
C LEU A 527 2.17 -25.10 -9.88
N ALA A 528 3.14 -25.36 -9.00
CA ALA A 528 3.92 -26.62 -9.02
C ALA A 528 3.05 -27.88 -8.82
N GLN A 529 1.90 -27.76 -8.17
CA GLN A 529 0.91 -28.83 -8.02
C GLN A 529 0.05 -29.03 -9.28
N GLY A 530 0.26 -28.23 -10.33
CA GLY A 530 -0.52 -28.29 -11.57
C GLY A 530 -1.79 -27.44 -11.53
N HIS A 531 -1.93 -26.57 -10.54
CA HIS A 531 -3.05 -25.63 -10.41
C HIS A 531 -2.80 -24.36 -11.27
N THR A 532 -3.78 -23.48 -11.30
CA THR A 532 -3.78 -22.27 -12.14
C THR A 532 -3.92 -21.03 -11.28
N PHE A 533 -3.15 -19.98 -11.63
CA PHE A 533 -3.35 -18.63 -11.12
C PHE A 533 -3.96 -17.75 -12.20
N VAL A 534 -4.91 -16.90 -11.83
CA VAL A 534 -5.57 -15.96 -12.73
C VAL A 534 -5.51 -14.56 -12.12
N LEU A 535 -4.94 -13.60 -12.86
CA LEU A 535 -4.97 -12.20 -12.51
C LEU A 535 -6.04 -11.50 -13.34
N ALA A 536 -7.11 -11.00 -12.69
CA ALA A 536 -8.23 -10.35 -13.37
C ALA A 536 -8.08 -8.82 -13.32
N ASN A 537 -7.81 -8.21 -14.47
CA ASN A 537 -7.67 -6.76 -14.63
C ASN A 537 -9.04 -6.10 -14.82
N ILE A 538 -9.83 -6.08 -13.77
CA ILE A 538 -11.20 -5.58 -13.76
C ILE A 538 -11.26 -4.05 -13.67
N ARG A 539 -12.35 -3.44 -14.19
CA ARG A 539 -12.56 -1.99 -14.09
C ARG A 539 -12.56 -1.52 -12.64
N GLY A 540 -12.11 -0.28 -12.43
CA GLY A 540 -11.82 0.34 -11.16
C GLY A 540 -10.32 0.44 -10.89
N GLY A 541 -9.49 -0.38 -11.56
CA GLY A 541 -8.03 -0.30 -11.54
C GLY A 541 -7.45 0.75 -12.51
N GLY A 542 -6.12 0.86 -12.53
CA GLY A 542 -5.34 1.84 -13.31
C GLY A 542 -4.74 1.29 -14.61
N GLU A 543 -5.14 0.09 -15.05
CA GLU A 543 -4.51 -0.62 -16.17
C GLU A 543 -4.67 0.09 -17.52
N TYR A 544 -5.75 0.84 -17.69
CA TYR A 544 -6.11 1.53 -18.93
C TYR A 544 -6.63 2.94 -18.65
N LYS A 545 -6.47 3.82 -19.61
CA LYS A 545 -7.03 5.16 -19.53
C LYS A 545 -8.56 5.13 -19.29
N GLY A 546 -9.01 5.76 -18.20
CA GLY A 546 -10.42 5.81 -17.82
C GLY A 546 -10.99 4.50 -17.25
N TRP A 547 -10.16 3.48 -17.00
CA TRP A 547 -10.58 2.20 -16.44
C TRP A 547 -11.15 2.38 -15.03
N HIS A 548 -10.50 3.22 -14.23
CA HIS A 548 -10.94 3.58 -12.90
C HIS A 548 -12.29 4.30 -12.91
N THR A 549 -12.41 5.41 -13.65
CA THR A 549 -13.63 6.22 -13.67
C THR A 549 -14.84 5.49 -14.25
N ALA A 550 -14.63 4.40 -15.04
CA ALA A 550 -15.68 3.57 -15.55
C ALA A 550 -16.40 2.72 -14.47
N ALA A 551 -15.79 2.57 -13.28
CA ALA A 551 -16.32 1.76 -12.18
C ALA A 551 -16.18 2.45 -10.81
N GLN A 552 -16.54 3.73 -10.73
CA GLN A 552 -16.66 4.49 -9.50
C GLN A 552 -18.11 4.69 -9.08
N ARG A 553 -18.37 4.91 -7.80
CA ARG A 553 -19.65 5.32 -7.22
C ARG A 553 -20.83 4.42 -7.66
N GLU A 554 -21.86 4.98 -8.29
CA GLU A 554 -23.01 4.24 -8.82
C GLU A 554 -22.64 3.13 -9.81
N HIS A 555 -21.46 3.23 -10.40
CA HIS A 555 -20.91 2.26 -11.35
C HIS A 555 -19.98 1.21 -10.73
N LYS A 556 -19.72 1.23 -9.42
CA LYS A 556 -18.81 0.31 -8.73
C LYS A 556 -19.22 -1.17 -8.92
N HIS A 557 -20.49 -1.45 -9.10
CA HIS A 557 -20.99 -2.78 -9.40
C HIS A 557 -20.38 -3.41 -10.68
N ARG A 558 -19.84 -2.59 -11.61
CA ARG A 558 -19.17 -3.07 -12.83
C ARG A 558 -17.92 -3.88 -12.52
N SER A 559 -17.15 -3.53 -11.47
CA SER A 559 -16.01 -4.32 -11.03
C SER A 559 -16.43 -5.75 -10.65
N VAL A 560 -17.60 -5.88 -9.99
CA VAL A 560 -18.17 -7.18 -9.63
C VAL A 560 -18.65 -7.94 -10.87
N ASP A 561 -19.31 -7.25 -11.83
CA ASP A 561 -19.75 -7.83 -13.10
C ASP A 561 -18.55 -8.36 -13.90
N ASP A 562 -17.44 -7.62 -13.91
CA ASP A 562 -16.20 -7.97 -14.61
C ASP A 562 -15.56 -9.22 -14.03
N LEU A 563 -15.43 -9.30 -12.69
CA LEU A 563 -14.91 -10.49 -12.00
C LEU A 563 -15.75 -11.73 -12.31
N LEU A 564 -17.08 -11.61 -12.24
CA LEU A 564 -17.99 -12.70 -12.58
C LEU A 564 -17.90 -13.09 -14.07
N ALA A 565 -17.64 -12.14 -14.95
CA ALA A 565 -17.41 -12.43 -16.37
C ALA A 565 -16.13 -13.25 -16.59
N VAL A 566 -15.03 -12.90 -15.89
CA VAL A 566 -13.77 -13.67 -15.94
C VAL A 566 -14.00 -15.11 -15.45
N VAL A 567 -14.71 -15.28 -14.34
CA VAL A 567 -15.01 -16.62 -13.79
C VAL A 567 -15.87 -17.45 -14.73
N ARG A 568 -16.88 -16.85 -15.37
CA ARG A 568 -17.71 -17.55 -16.39
C ARG A 568 -16.88 -17.92 -17.62
N ASP A 569 -16.02 -17.01 -18.11
CA ASP A 569 -15.17 -17.27 -19.27
C ASP A 569 -14.18 -18.43 -19.02
N LEU A 570 -13.63 -18.54 -17.79
CA LEU A 570 -12.82 -19.70 -17.38
C LEU A 570 -13.60 -21.01 -17.51
N ALA A 571 -14.85 -21.04 -17.05
CA ALA A 571 -15.71 -22.22 -17.10
C ALA A 571 -16.15 -22.53 -18.55
N GLU A 572 -16.55 -21.53 -19.33
CA GLU A 572 -16.98 -21.69 -20.74
C GLU A 572 -15.83 -22.17 -21.63
N ARG A 573 -14.58 -21.73 -21.37
CA ARG A 573 -13.39 -22.22 -22.06
C ARG A 573 -12.93 -23.61 -21.58
N GLY A 574 -13.54 -24.15 -20.52
CA GLY A 574 -13.13 -25.40 -19.90
C GLY A 574 -11.73 -25.34 -19.24
N LEU A 575 -11.31 -24.16 -18.80
CA LEU A 575 -10.02 -23.94 -18.11
C LEU A 575 -10.10 -24.32 -16.63
N SER A 576 -11.29 -24.23 -16.04
CA SER A 576 -11.65 -24.66 -14.69
C SER A 576 -13.16 -24.85 -14.62
N SER A 577 -13.72 -25.14 -13.44
CA SER A 577 -15.17 -25.16 -13.20
C SER A 577 -15.51 -24.61 -11.82
N PRO A 578 -16.76 -24.15 -11.58
CA PRO A 578 -17.13 -23.47 -10.34
C PRO A 578 -16.64 -24.12 -9.04
N PRO A 579 -16.76 -25.46 -8.83
CA PRO A 579 -16.27 -26.07 -7.58
C PRO A 579 -14.76 -25.98 -7.37
N HIS A 580 -14.01 -25.72 -8.44
CA HIS A 580 -12.54 -25.66 -8.43
C HIS A 580 -12.01 -24.23 -8.55
N ILE A 581 -12.90 -23.20 -8.58
CA ILE A 581 -12.50 -21.80 -8.64
C ILE A 581 -12.57 -21.19 -7.25
N ALA A 582 -11.42 -20.71 -6.75
CA ALA A 582 -11.35 -19.81 -5.60
C ALA A 582 -11.17 -18.38 -6.10
N ILE A 583 -11.81 -17.42 -5.44
CA ILE A 583 -11.56 -15.99 -5.64
C ILE A 583 -10.86 -15.41 -4.42
N GLN A 584 -9.89 -14.51 -4.65
CA GLN A 584 -9.11 -13.83 -3.63
C GLN A 584 -9.03 -12.34 -3.91
N GLY A 585 -9.09 -11.53 -2.86
CA GLY A 585 -8.86 -10.09 -2.93
C GLY A 585 -8.80 -9.46 -1.56
N GLY A 586 -7.96 -8.42 -1.44
CA GLY A 586 -7.75 -7.68 -0.22
C GLY A 586 -8.35 -6.26 -0.29
N SER A 587 -8.72 -5.68 0.88
CA SER A 587 -9.20 -4.28 0.95
C SER A 587 -10.40 -4.04 0.02
N ASN A 588 -10.27 -3.13 -0.96
CA ASN A 588 -11.28 -2.98 -2.02
C ASN A 588 -11.48 -4.28 -2.82
N GLY A 589 -10.42 -5.05 -3.08
CA GLY A 589 -10.54 -6.38 -3.71
C GLY A 589 -11.35 -7.33 -2.85
N GLY A 590 -11.25 -7.24 -1.52
CA GLY A 590 -12.11 -7.95 -0.57
C GLY A 590 -13.60 -7.58 -0.69
N LEU A 591 -13.90 -6.29 -0.90
CA LEU A 591 -15.27 -5.85 -1.22
C LEU A 591 -15.78 -6.47 -2.51
N ILE A 592 -14.99 -6.42 -3.58
CA ILE A 592 -15.41 -6.90 -4.91
C ILE A 592 -15.60 -8.42 -4.90
N THR A 593 -14.67 -9.17 -4.33
CA THR A 593 -14.73 -10.64 -4.24
C THR A 593 -15.87 -11.11 -3.33
N ALA A 594 -16.03 -10.48 -2.15
CA ALA A 594 -17.15 -10.79 -1.25
C ALA A 594 -18.52 -10.42 -1.88
N SER A 595 -18.60 -9.31 -2.64
CA SER A 595 -19.83 -8.94 -3.36
C SER A 595 -20.16 -9.96 -4.46
N ALA A 596 -19.17 -10.42 -5.23
CA ALA A 596 -19.34 -11.47 -6.23
C ALA A 596 -19.77 -12.80 -5.58
N PHE A 597 -19.12 -13.19 -4.48
CA PHE A 597 -19.41 -14.38 -3.71
C PHE A 597 -20.86 -14.40 -3.18
N VAL A 598 -21.32 -13.29 -2.62
CA VAL A 598 -22.70 -13.19 -2.10
C VAL A 598 -23.72 -13.18 -3.24
N ARG A 599 -23.40 -12.55 -4.36
CA ARG A 599 -24.31 -12.43 -5.50
C ARG A 599 -24.49 -13.76 -6.27
N GLU A 600 -23.41 -14.49 -6.53
CA GLU A 600 -23.43 -15.75 -7.29
C GLU A 600 -22.60 -16.85 -6.58
N PRO A 601 -23.00 -17.30 -5.37
CA PRO A 601 -22.20 -18.26 -4.59
C PRO A 601 -21.94 -19.59 -5.32
N GLN A 602 -22.83 -19.98 -6.26
CA GLN A 602 -22.66 -21.19 -7.06
C GLN A 602 -21.55 -21.11 -8.12
N ALA A 603 -21.00 -19.92 -8.37
CA ALA A 603 -19.90 -19.71 -9.32
C ALA A 603 -18.53 -20.07 -8.75
N PHE A 604 -18.43 -20.36 -7.44
CA PHE A 604 -17.17 -20.50 -6.73
C PHE A 604 -17.14 -21.77 -5.87
N GLY A 605 -15.92 -22.28 -5.61
CA GLY A 605 -15.66 -23.33 -4.62
C GLY A 605 -15.18 -22.75 -3.29
N ALA A 606 -14.56 -21.55 -3.28
CA ALA A 606 -14.07 -20.88 -2.08
C ALA A 606 -13.90 -19.38 -2.28
N LEU A 607 -13.85 -18.65 -1.14
CA LEU A 607 -13.49 -17.23 -1.06
C LEU A 607 -12.31 -17.07 -0.09
N VAL A 608 -11.28 -16.30 -0.49
CA VAL A 608 -10.27 -15.72 0.39
C VAL A 608 -10.47 -14.21 0.40
N CYS A 609 -10.79 -13.63 1.56
CA CYS A 609 -11.24 -12.25 1.69
C CYS A 609 -10.39 -11.54 2.75
N GLU A 610 -9.45 -10.71 2.30
CA GLU A 610 -8.39 -10.16 3.14
C GLU A 610 -8.66 -8.68 3.46
N VAL A 611 -8.57 -8.32 4.75
CA VAL A 611 -8.79 -6.95 5.28
C VAL A 611 -9.94 -6.18 4.57
N PRO A 612 -11.14 -6.80 4.42
CA PRO A 612 -12.14 -6.37 3.46
C PRO A 612 -13.02 -5.22 3.95
N LEU A 613 -13.59 -4.45 2.99
CA LEU A 613 -14.78 -3.63 3.23
C LEU A 613 -16.02 -4.49 2.96
N THR A 614 -16.89 -4.70 3.93
CA THR A 614 -18.09 -5.54 3.76
C THR A 614 -19.39 -4.85 4.13
N ASP A 615 -19.35 -3.83 5.00
CA ASP A 615 -20.49 -3.02 5.40
C ASP A 615 -20.44 -1.64 4.76
N MET A 616 -21.04 -1.52 3.57
CA MET A 616 -21.01 -0.28 2.80
C MET A 616 -22.02 0.77 3.29
N LEU A 617 -22.84 0.45 4.30
CA LEU A 617 -23.75 1.44 4.89
C LEU A 617 -23.16 2.10 6.13
N ALA A 618 -22.17 1.48 6.76
CA ALA A 618 -21.48 2.02 7.94
C ALA A 618 -20.03 2.49 7.64
N TYR A 619 -19.49 2.20 6.44
CA TYR A 619 -18.06 2.37 6.16
C TYR A 619 -17.53 3.78 6.44
N THR A 620 -18.31 4.83 6.16
CA THR A 620 -17.91 6.23 6.42
C THR A 620 -17.79 6.58 7.91
N GLN A 621 -18.24 5.69 8.79
CA GLN A 621 -18.16 5.84 10.24
C GLN A 621 -17.06 4.96 10.85
N LEU A 622 -16.29 4.27 10.04
CA LEU A 622 -15.31 3.27 10.46
C LEU A 622 -13.91 3.65 9.96
N SER A 623 -13.00 3.95 10.90
CA SER A 623 -11.60 4.33 10.61
C SER A 623 -11.49 5.39 9.51
N ALA A 624 -10.68 5.15 8.47
CA ALA A 624 -10.48 6.09 7.36
C ALA A 624 -11.62 6.12 6.32
N GLY A 625 -12.73 5.41 6.56
CA GLY A 625 -13.79 5.18 5.58
C GLY A 625 -14.39 6.44 4.94
N ALA A 626 -14.51 7.54 5.70
CA ALA A 626 -15.04 8.80 5.16
C ALA A 626 -14.19 9.36 4.00
N SER A 627 -12.89 9.02 3.93
CA SER A 627 -12.01 9.43 2.83
C SER A 627 -12.36 8.81 1.47
N TRP A 628 -13.13 7.70 1.44
CA TRP A 628 -13.41 6.92 0.22
C TRP A 628 -14.76 7.24 -0.43
N ILE A 629 -15.41 8.34 -0.02
CA ILE A 629 -16.71 8.77 -0.58
C ILE A 629 -16.63 9.00 -2.09
N GLU A 630 -15.51 9.48 -2.62
CA GLU A 630 -15.35 9.66 -4.06
C GLU A 630 -15.22 8.34 -4.82
N GLU A 631 -14.75 7.28 -4.18
CA GLU A 631 -14.69 5.94 -4.79
C GLU A 631 -16.05 5.23 -4.76
N TYR A 632 -16.77 5.31 -3.62
CA TYR A 632 -17.95 4.49 -3.40
C TYR A 632 -19.28 5.27 -3.36
N GLY A 633 -19.25 6.56 -3.00
CA GLY A 633 -20.43 7.40 -2.73
C GLY A 633 -20.84 7.41 -1.26
N ASP A 634 -21.50 8.48 -0.82
CA ASP A 634 -21.94 8.66 0.58
C ASP A 634 -23.19 7.81 0.87
N PRO A 635 -23.18 6.92 1.88
CA PRO A 635 -24.38 6.17 2.31
C PRO A 635 -25.52 7.04 2.85
N ASN A 636 -25.24 8.29 3.20
CA ASN A 636 -26.25 9.25 3.62
C ASN A 636 -26.91 10.00 2.43
N ASP A 637 -26.33 9.92 1.25
CA ASP A 637 -26.95 10.42 0.02
C ASP A 637 -28.04 9.44 -0.44
N ALA A 638 -29.28 9.93 -0.48
CA ALA A 638 -30.45 9.12 -0.89
C ALA A 638 -30.32 8.54 -2.31
N ALA A 639 -29.57 9.19 -3.21
CA ALA A 639 -29.31 8.70 -4.55
C ALA A 639 -28.25 7.58 -4.56
N MET A 640 -27.23 7.66 -3.71
CA MET A 640 -26.14 6.67 -3.64
C MET A 640 -26.51 5.45 -2.80
N ARG A 641 -27.30 5.62 -1.73
CA ARG A 641 -27.63 4.56 -0.79
C ARG A 641 -28.10 3.23 -1.46
N PRO A 642 -29.02 3.22 -2.45
CA PRO A 642 -29.45 1.96 -3.10
C PRO A 642 -28.30 1.24 -3.85
N HIS A 643 -27.30 1.98 -4.33
CA HIS A 643 -26.13 1.39 -4.99
C HIS A 643 -25.21 0.74 -3.96
N LEU A 644 -25.00 1.37 -2.81
CA LEU A 644 -24.21 0.84 -1.70
C LEU A 644 -24.91 -0.36 -1.03
N GLU A 645 -26.22 -0.32 -0.83
CA GLU A 645 -27.00 -1.46 -0.34
C GLU A 645 -26.81 -2.69 -1.22
N ARG A 646 -26.89 -2.53 -2.55
CA ARG A 646 -26.69 -3.62 -3.51
C ARG A 646 -25.24 -4.12 -3.53
N LEU A 647 -24.26 -3.24 -3.31
CA LEU A 647 -22.83 -3.57 -3.29
C LEU A 647 -22.40 -4.26 -1.99
N SER A 648 -23.05 -3.97 -0.84
CA SER A 648 -22.62 -4.37 0.50
C SER A 648 -22.70 -5.88 0.75
N PRO A 649 -21.59 -6.63 0.86
CA PRO A 649 -21.63 -8.08 1.08
C PRO A 649 -22.35 -8.45 2.38
N TYR A 650 -22.08 -7.74 3.47
CA TYR A 650 -22.68 -7.99 4.78
C TYR A 650 -24.21 -7.92 4.75
N HIS A 651 -24.78 -6.92 4.07
CA HIS A 651 -26.24 -6.76 3.99
C HIS A 651 -26.91 -7.78 3.06
N ASN A 652 -26.19 -8.22 2.02
CA ASN A 652 -26.72 -9.14 1.01
C ASN A 652 -26.55 -10.62 1.35
N LEU A 653 -25.84 -10.98 2.44
CA LEU A 653 -25.90 -12.34 2.96
C LEU A 653 -27.33 -12.71 3.36
N SER A 654 -27.83 -13.84 2.90
CA SER A 654 -29.19 -14.30 3.16
C SER A 654 -29.24 -15.77 3.53
N ASP A 655 -30.10 -16.10 4.50
CA ASP A 655 -30.37 -17.47 4.88
C ASP A 655 -31.00 -18.24 3.70
N GLY A 656 -30.76 -19.55 3.66
CA GLY A 656 -31.31 -20.43 2.62
C GLY A 656 -30.52 -20.46 1.32
N ARG A 657 -29.46 -19.68 1.18
CA ARG A 657 -28.47 -19.82 0.11
C ARG A 657 -27.32 -20.72 0.57
N ASN A 658 -26.81 -21.53 -0.33
CA ASN A 658 -25.64 -22.37 -0.08
C ASN A 658 -24.37 -21.58 -0.48
N TYR A 659 -23.67 -21.05 0.53
CA TYR A 659 -22.39 -20.37 0.32
C TYR A 659 -21.24 -21.38 0.47
N PRO A 660 -20.26 -21.40 -0.44
CA PRO A 660 -19.04 -22.17 -0.24
C PRO A 660 -18.23 -21.69 0.99
N PRO A 661 -17.22 -22.42 1.43
CA PRO A 661 -16.34 -21.96 2.49
C PRO A 661 -15.66 -20.64 2.17
N ALA A 662 -15.47 -19.79 3.19
CA ALA A 662 -14.70 -18.56 3.09
C ALA A 662 -13.63 -18.52 4.19
N LEU A 663 -12.43 -18.07 3.85
CA LEU A 663 -11.41 -17.61 4.78
C LEU A 663 -11.40 -16.10 4.75
N ILE A 664 -11.65 -15.47 5.89
CA ILE A 664 -11.64 -14.02 6.05
C ILE A 664 -10.43 -13.70 6.92
N THR A 665 -9.59 -12.76 6.49
CA THR A 665 -8.44 -12.31 7.29
C THR A 665 -8.57 -10.82 7.63
N THR A 666 -8.10 -10.42 8.80
CA THR A 666 -8.02 -9.02 9.24
C THR A 666 -7.03 -8.91 10.38
N ASN A 667 -6.37 -7.78 10.55
CA ASN A 667 -5.56 -7.47 11.72
C ASN A 667 -6.36 -6.58 12.67
N LEU A 668 -6.41 -6.87 13.97
CA LEU A 668 -7.22 -6.10 14.91
C LEU A 668 -6.67 -4.69 15.17
N SER A 669 -5.42 -4.43 14.78
CA SER A 669 -4.78 -3.09 14.78
C SER A 669 -4.90 -2.35 13.45
N ASP A 670 -5.65 -2.86 12.46
CA ASP A 670 -5.92 -2.16 11.20
C ASP A 670 -6.76 -0.88 11.46
N ASP A 671 -6.10 0.27 11.41
CA ASP A 671 -6.71 1.58 11.61
C ASP A 671 -7.06 2.29 10.29
N ARG A 672 -6.87 1.61 9.15
CA ARG A 672 -7.29 2.05 7.82
C ARG A 672 -8.65 1.47 7.45
N VAL A 673 -8.77 0.16 7.34
CA VAL A 673 -10.03 -0.55 7.14
C VAL A 673 -10.42 -1.22 8.45
N HIS A 674 -11.40 -0.65 9.13
CA HIS A 674 -11.78 -1.09 10.47
C HIS A 674 -12.14 -2.59 10.51
N PRO A 675 -11.58 -3.39 11.43
CA PRO A 675 -11.81 -4.83 11.56
C PRO A 675 -13.29 -5.24 11.71
N ALA A 676 -14.15 -4.31 12.13
CA ALA A 676 -15.59 -4.53 12.19
C ALA A 676 -16.18 -5.05 10.88
N HIS A 677 -15.64 -4.66 9.73
CA HIS A 677 -16.08 -5.16 8.43
C HIS A 677 -15.91 -6.68 8.34
N ALA A 678 -14.73 -7.20 8.64
CA ALA A 678 -14.42 -8.61 8.63
C ALA A 678 -15.21 -9.37 9.71
N LEU A 679 -15.24 -8.84 10.94
CA LEU A 679 -15.94 -9.46 12.08
C LEU A 679 -17.45 -9.59 11.84
N LYS A 680 -18.11 -8.54 11.34
CA LYS A 680 -19.54 -8.54 11.02
C LYS A 680 -19.89 -9.53 9.91
N PHE A 681 -19.10 -9.52 8.84
CA PHE A 681 -19.31 -10.42 7.71
C PHE A 681 -19.13 -11.88 8.12
N TYR A 682 -18.04 -12.18 8.85
CA TYR A 682 -17.79 -13.52 9.37
C TYR A 682 -18.87 -13.98 10.35
N ALA A 683 -19.26 -13.16 11.32
CA ALA A 683 -20.27 -13.51 12.32
C ALA A 683 -21.60 -13.89 11.69
N LYS A 684 -22.02 -13.19 10.65
CA LYS A 684 -23.23 -13.52 9.88
C LYS A 684 -23.04 -14.77 9.01
N LEU A 685 -21.89 -14.86 8.31
CA LEU A 685 -21.59 -15.96 7.39
C LEU A 685 -21.42 -17.30 8.09
N ARG A 686 -20.76 -17.36 9.28
CA ARG A 686 -20.53 -18.63 10.01
C ARG A 686 -21.81 -19.36 10.37
N GLY A 687 -22.91 -18.63 10.57
CA GLY A 687 -24.25 -19.22 10.84
C GLY A 687 -24.84 -19.89 9.62
N ILE A 688 -24.45 -19.49 8.40
CA ILE A 688 -24.97 -19.96 7.11
C ILE A 688 -23.99 -20.96 6.48
N SER A 689 -22.71 -20.69 6.55
CA SER A 689 -21.60 -21.52 6.03
C SER A 689 -20.63 -21.90 7.16
N PRO A 690 -20.91 -22.96 7.93
CA PRO A 690 -20.13 -23.31 9.14
C PRO A 690 -18.66 -23.69 8.87
N LYS A 691 -18.29 -23.90 7.60
CA LYS A 691 -16.91 -24.17 7.18
C LYS A 691 -16.08 -22.90 6.97
N SER A 692 -16.71 -21.72 7.05
CA SER A 692 -16.00 -20.45 6.95
C SER A 692 -15.16 -20.19 8.21
N ARG A 693 -14.05 -19.50 8.05
CA ARG A 693 -13.04 -19.24 9.08
C ARG A 693 -12.65 -17.77 9.11
N LEU A 694 -12.17 -17.33 10.28
CA LEU A 694 -11.63 -16.00 10.50
C LEU A 694 -10.20 -16.13 11.05
N TYR A 695 -9.25 -15.45 10.41
CA TYR A 695 -7.90 -15.21 10.92
C TYR A 695 -7.80 -13.75 11.31
N ALA A 696 -7.57 -13.46 12.59
CA ALA A 696 -7.60 -12.09 13.12
C ALA A 696 -6.54 -11.94 14.24
N PRO A 697 -5.25 -11.80 13.90
CA PRO A 697 -4.21 -11.52 14.88
C PRO A 697 -4.37 -10.12 15.48
N ASP A 698 -3.74 -9.90 16.65
CA ASP A 698 -3.77 -8.62 17.37
C ASP A 698 -2.75 -7.60 16.83
N CYS A 699 -1.78 -8.04 16.01
CA CYS A 699 -0.69 -7.23 15.47
C CYS A 699 -0.75 -7.14 13.94
N GLY A 700 0.03 -6.23 13.38
CA GLY A 700 0.03 -5.91 11.96
C GLY A 700 -1.02 -4.87 11.59
N GLY A 701 -0.82 -4.17 10.45
CA GLY A 701 -1.73 -3.13 9.97
C GLY A 701 -2.50 -3.56 8.73
N HIS A 702 -3.00 -2.56 8.00
CA HIS A 702 -3.71 -2.79 6.74
C HIS A 702 -2.82 -3.40 5.66
N THR A 703 -1.54 -3.08 5.64
CA THR A 703 -0.60 -3.46 4.58
C THR A 703 0.09 -4.80 4.81
N GLY A 704 -0.17 -5.48 5.93
CA GLY A 704 0.38 -6.81 6.22
C GLY A 704 0.75 -7.02 7.68
N ASN A 705 1.43 -8.13 7.91
CA ASN A 705 1.88 -8.59 9.21
C ASN A 705 3.12 -7.82 9.69
N GLY A 706 3.33 -7.74 11.00
CA GLY A 706 4.48 -7.05 11.59
C GLY A 706 5.80 -7.79 11.35
N THR A 707 5.75 -9.12 11.26
CA THR A 707 6.91 -9.99 11.09
C THR A 707 6.79 -10.93 9.89
N GLN A 708 7.91 -11.44 9.40
CA GLN A 708 7.94 -12.43 8.31
C GLN A 708 7.39 -13.80 8.75
N GLU A 709 7.47 -14.13 10.03
CA GLU A 709 6.89 -15.38 10.55
C GLU A 709 5.37 -15.33 10.47
N GLU A 710 4.75 -14.24 10.87
CA GLU A 710 3.29 -14.01 10.75
C GLU A 710 2.85 -14.01 9.27
N ALA A 711 3.62 -13.39 8.39
CA ALA A 711 3.35 -13.41 6.95
C ALA A 711 3.43 -14.85 6.38
N ALA A 712 4.38 -15.65 6.83
CA ALA A 712 4.50 -17.06 6.45
C ALA A 712 3.33 -17.89 6.97
N GLU A 713 2.86 -17.64 8.19
CA GLU A 713 1.71 -18.34 8.80
C GLU A 713 0.42 -18.03 8.02
N GLU A 714 0.15 -16.75 7.73
CA GLU A 714 -1.05 -16.35 6.99
C GLU A 714 -1.08 -16.94 5.58
N LEU A 715 0.03 -16.87 4.83
CA LEU A 715 0.11 -17.46 3.50
C LEU A 715 -0.03 -19.00 3.54
N ALA A 716 0.55 -19.66 4.55
CA ALA A 716 0.37 -21.09 4.74
C ALA A 716 -1.10 -21.45 5.03
N LEU A 717 -1.80 -20.63 5.82
CA LEU A 717 -3.24 -20.77 6.08
C LEU A 717 -4.06 -20.65 4.80
N VAL A 718 -3.81 -19.62 3.98
CA VAL A 718 -4.48 -19.42 2.69
C VAL A 718 -4.30 -20.63 1.78
N LEU A 719 -3.05 -21.08 1.58
CA LEU A 719 -2.74 -22.22 0.73
C LEU A 719 -3.36 -23.53 1.26
N ARG A 720 -3.35 -23.73 2.59
CA ARG A 720 -3.97 -24.90 3.20
C ARG A 720 -5.48 -24.89 3.03
N PHE A 721 -6.13 -23.75 3.26
CA PHE A 721 -7.56 -23.56 3.03
C PHE A 721 -7.95 -23.83 1.57
N LEU A 722 -7.20 -23.32 0.60
CA LEU A 722 -7.43 -23.56 -0.83
C LEU A 722 -7.31 -25.07 -1.17
N ASN A 723 -6.26 -25.73 -0.67
CA ASN A 723 -6.07 -27.17 -0.86
C ASN A 723 -7.22 -28.01 -0.27
N GLU A 724 -7.80 -27.59 0.85
CA GLU A 724 -8.93 -28.29 1.49
C GLU A 724 -10.29 -28.03 0.83
N THR A 725 -10.43 -26.94 0.10
CA THR A 725 -11.70 -26.53 -0.50
C THR A 725 -11.81 -26.85 -1.99
N VAL A 726 -10.95 -26.27 -2.81
CA VAL A 726 -11.09 -26.36 -4.28
C VAL A 726 -10.31 -27.56 -4.89
N CYS A 727 -9.32 -28.14 -4.17
CA CYS A 727 -8.53 -29.25 -4.68
C CYS A 727 -9.12 -30.64 -4.32
N ARG A 728 -9.73 -30.82 -3.15
CA ARG A 728 -10.24 -32.11 -2.68
C ARG A 728 -11.44 -32.66 -3.42
N GLN A 729 -12.16 -31.86 -4.20
CA GLN A 729 -13.34 -32.32 -4.95
C GLN A 729 -12.98 -33.24 -6.13
N SER A 730 -11.73 -33.22 -6.61
CA SER A 730 -11.26 -34.13 -7.68
C SER A 730 -11.02 -35.58 -7.22
N GLY A 731 -10.86 -35.85 -5.91
CA GLY A 731 -10.59 -37.17 -5.36
C GLY A 731 -11.82 -38.04 -5.06
N ALA A 732 -13.01 -37.44 -4.91
CA ALA A 732 -14.22 -38.17 -4.48
C ALA A 732 -14.89 -39.03 -5.58
N ARG A 733 -14.50 -38.88 -6.85
CA ARG A 733 -15.11 -39.64 -7.97
C ARG A 733 -14.44 -40.99 -8.25
N ASN A 734 -13.26 -41.29 -7.66
CA ASN A 734 -12.54 -42.52 -7.93
C ASN A 734 -12.77 -43.66 -6.91
N SER A 735 -13.55 -43.45 -5.82
CA SER A 735 -13.78 -44.49 -4.80
C SER A 735 -15.14 -45.23 -4.92
N SER A 736 -15.92 -45.00 -6.01
CA SER A 736 -17.20 -45.67 -6.26
C SER A 736 -17.22 -46.58 -7.49
N LYS A 737 -16.06 -47.00 -7.98
CA LYS A 737 -15.93 -48.07 -9.00
C LYS A 737 -14.83 -49.05 -8.59
N GLU A 738 -15.12 -49.87 -7.58
CA GLU A 738 -14.61 -51.24 -7.38
C GLU A 738 -15.73 -52.13 -6.90
#